data_478fe4002f84b278c9dd665513b5f950
#
_entry.id   478fe4002f84b278c9dd665513b5f950
#
_cell.length_a   1.000
_cell.length_b   1.000
_cell.length_c   1.000
_cell.angle_alpha   90.00
_cell.angle_beta   90.00
_cell.angle_gamma   90.00
#
_symmetry.space_group_name_H-M   'P 1'
#
loop_
_entity.id
_entity.type
_entity.pdbx_description
1 polymer ?
#
loop_
_entity_poly.entity_id
_entity_poly.type
_entity_poly.pdbx_seq_one_letter_code
_entity_poly.pdbx_strand_id
1 'polypeptide(L)'
;MTEFRCELLSADQLALLASGPLPPGIIAGEPRRSLHRDLYLDTPDDSLRRRGITCRLRIEAEGRVVLTLRIADSGARGGTRVDAAVDATDPTKALASDNEVARRIRGIVDPALLGVRVDLEVDRLTRNASLDWLRRPRLTVHLDRVTIRRNGASARFFQMCAHSVRGKADQLRQLEQGLEELHGVRRSAVPTHERAELAIKWARLEDIPRAAGYSDRVYRAPLGAGAVAAEFINAELSFLAFQERVLSLADDPRTPLRDRLRFLAIVAANVDEFFMVRMAPLLSAARDATLESVNDGLSPDEEVAAVGDAVSAIMAHQAGTYTDLRNSLAARGIHVRRWSQLSPEQQESLRDRFRDDILPFLTPMAMTLSPGHPVPRLGHLTLSMAMILRSRSGGPPRFAELELPPSLSRFFAAAETPERVVVPVEEIIRGSLDTLYPDMAVEHAFLFRVTRSAELELDEEHADDLLDEVARAAATRGQGSAVRLEVERGMPAILRALLLENVRREQTAAGAPVLADVEEVDGPIDLRGVTQLPLPEDPSLSYPPIEMRRPFADSPSVFDTIARGDLLVHHPFDSFADTVVRYIREASADPDVQAIKITLYRVGEPSPIVDALIDAARRGKAVTAFVELKARFDEAVNVGLARALEAAGGHVVRGIVGLKNHAKVALVVRREGGSARRYVHIGTGNYNTRSGEQYTDLSLFTNDDAIARDVAELFNELTGASEAPRHPSRRLLIAPHHLLPRMLEMIDREAAHARAGRPARITAKLNGLSDPDIVRALYRASTDGVEIDLVCRGICTLRPGVLGLSERIRVVSIVGRFLEHSRVYRFENGGDPRYYIGSADLRPRNLRRRVELLAPITEPQHRRVLDDILSLYVNDASGWDLQRDATYARRSSAGLPAQSVLTTPPERVTVASR
;
A
#
# COMPACT_ATOMS: atom_id res chain seq x y z
N MET A 1 -26.85 15.46 -33.17
CA MET A 1 -26.88 14.40 -32.13
C MET A 1 -28.07 13.51 -32.47
N THR A 2 -27.84 12.22 -32.70
CA THR A 2 -28.89 11.25 -33.06
C THR A 2 -29.16 10.25 -31.94
N GLU A 3 -28.31 10.22 -30.94
CA GLU A 3 -28.32 9.32 -29.79
C GLU A 3 -27.63 9.97 -28.59
N PHE A 4 -28.13 9.72 -27.36
CA PHE A 4 -27.38 9.91 -26.13
C PHE A 4 -27.56 8.72 -25.18
N ARG A 5 -26.62 8.54 -24.27
CA ARG A 5 -26.63 7.49 -23.26
C ARG A 5 -26.42 8.05 -21.87
N CYS A 6 -27.09 7.45 -20.91
CA CYS A 6 -26.93 7.76 -19.50
C CYS A 6 -26.68 6.47 -18.70
N GLU A 7 -25.96 6.59 -17.61
CA GLU A 7 -25.85 5.59 -16.60
C GLU A 7 -26.99 5.72 -15.61
N LEU A 8 -27.60 4.59 -15.23
CA LEU A 8 -28.58 4.52 -14.17
C LEU A 8 -27.93 3.86 -12.96
N LEU A 9 -28.13 4.45 -11.79
CA LEU A 9 -27.42 4.09 -10.58
C LEU A 9 -28.05 2.89 -9.86
N SER A 10 -29.33 2.57 -10.15
CA SER A 10 -30.01 1.45 -9.47
C SER A 10 -31.13 0.84 -10.31
N ALA A 11 -31.60 -0.35 -9.88
CA ALA A 11 -32.81 -0.97 -10.41
C ALA A 11 -34.05 -0.11 -10.18
N ASP A 12 -34.10 0.63 -9.07
CA ASP A 12 -35.25 1.49 -8.71
C ASP A 12 -35.31 2.69 -9.64
N GLN A 13 -34.17 3.30 -10.00
CA GLN A 13 -34.11 4.37 -10.97
C GLN A 13 -34.55 3.89 -12.37
N LEU A 14 -34.14 2.67 -12.76
CA LEU A 14 -34.62 2.05 -13.99
C LEU A 14 -36.14 1.81 -13.96
N ALA A 15 -36.68 1.29 -12.84
CA ALA A 15 -38.09 1.05 -12.67
C ALA A 15 -38.92 2.36 -12.71
N LEU A 16 -38.42 3.41 -12.08
CA LEU A 16 -39.01 4.74 -12.08
C LEU A 16 -39.11 5.30 -13.51
N LEU A 17 -38.04 5.20 -14.30
CA LEU A 17 -38.02 5.65 -15.70
C LEU A 17 -38.84 4.74 -16.64
N ALA A 18 -39.03 3.47 -16.26
CA ALA A 18 -39.82 2.51 -17.01
C ALA A 18 -41.32 2.75 -16.88
N SER A 19 -41.80 3.09 -15.68
CA SER A 19 -43.23 3.26 -15.37
C SER A 19 -43.68 4.70 -15.13
N GLY A 20 -42.72 5.58 -14.71
CA GLY A 20 -42.98 6.96 -14.35
C GLY A 20 -43.11 7.91 -15.55
N PRO A 21 -43.50 9.16 -15.29
CA PRO A 21 -43.58 10.19 -16.31
C PRO A 21 -42.16 10.54 -16.81
N LEU A 22 -42.05 10.82 -18.11
CA LEU A 22 -40.88 11.48 -18.69
C LEU A 22 -40.97 13.00 -18.45
N PRO A 23 -39.90 13.76 -18.71
CA PRO A 23 -39.90 15.20 -18.48
C PRO A 23 -41.07 15.93 -19.08
N PRO A 24 -41.49 17.09 -18.54
CA PRO A 24 -42.64 17.88 -19.05
C PRO A 24 -42.57 18.13 -20.54
N GLY A 25 -43.70 17.91 -21.22
CA GLY A 25 -43.80 18.06 -22.69
C GLY A 25 -43.43 16.80 -23.48
N ILE A 26 -43.02 15.69 -22.79
CA ILE A 26 -42.73 14.41 -23.44
C ILE A 26 -43.76 13.37 -23.00
N ILE A 27 -44.55 12.87 -23.97
CA ILE A 27 -45.56 11.84 -23.73
C ILE A 27 -44.95 10.47 -24.04
N ALA A 28 -44.80 9.63 -23.03
CA ALA A 28 -44.28 8.29 -23.17
C ALA A 28 -45.39 7.26 -23.44
N GLY A 29 -45.10 6.33 -24.33
CA GLY A 29 -45.90 5.12 -24.53
C GLY A 29 -45.59 4.04 -23.53
N GLU A 30 -46.41 2.97 -23.54
CA GLU A 30 -46.19 1.78 -22.72
C GLU A 30 -44.85 1.09 -23.03
N PRO A 31 -44.14 0.60 -22.02
CA PRO A 31 -42.85 -0.09 -22.20
C PRO A 31 -43.06 -1.44 -22.87
N ARG A 32 -42.21 -1.75 -23.82
CA ARG A 32 -42.10 -3.08 -24.44
C ARG A 32 -40.82 -3.73 -23.99
N ARG A 33 -40.87 -4.96 -23.50
CA ARG A 33 -39.70 -5.73 -23.04
C ARG A 33 -39.16 -6.61 -24.15
N SER A 34 -37.86 -6.66 -24.31
CA SER A 34 -37.12 -7.55 -25.20
C SER A 34 -35.84 -8.05 -24.55
N LEU A 35 -35.46 -9.29 -24.84
CA LEU A 35 -34.21 -9.92 -24.38
C LEU A 35 -33.32 -10.12 -25.58
N HIS A 36 -32.02 -9.80 -25.43
CA HIS A 36 -31.03 -10.12 -26.46
C HIS A 36 -29.65 -10.35 -25.82
N ARG A 37 -28.80 -11.05 -26.57
CA ARG A 37 -27.40 -11.28 -26.20
C ARG A 37 -26.51 -10.53 -27.17
N ASP A 38 -25.54 -9.77 -26.65
CA ASP A 38 -24.58 -9.00 -27.43
C ASP A 38 -23.17 -9.58 -27.19
N LEU A 39 -22.55 -10.13 -28.22
CA LEU A 39 -21.17 -10.61 -28.21
C LEU A 39 -20.30 -9.56 -28.91
N TYR A 40 -19.37 -8.96 -28.16
CA TYR A 40 -18.37 -8.05 -28.71
C TYR A 40 -17.10 -8.80 -29.07
N LEU A 41 -16.63 -8.60 -30.29
CA LEU A 41 -15.54 -9.35 -30.90
C LEU A 41 -14.34 -8.44 -31.12
N ASP A 42 -13.16 -8.90 -30.73
CA ASP A 42 -11.87 -8.27 -31.01
C ASP A 42 -10.76 -9.33 -31.09
N THR A 43 -9.60 -8.93 -31.56
CA THR A 43 -8.38 -9.73 -31.51
C THR A 43 -7.81 -9.78 -30.07
N PRO A 44 -6.94 -10.74 -29.72
CA PRO A 44 -6.30 -10.79 -28.42
C PRO A 44 -5.54 -9.51 -28.02
N ASP A 45 -5.03 -8.78 -29.01
CA ASP A 45 -4.31 -7.52 -28.85
C ASP A 45 -5.19 -6.26 -29.01
N ASP A 46 -6.52 -6.39 -29.00
CA ASP A 46 -7.51 -5.32 -29.16
C ASP A 46 -7.32 -4.46 -30.44
N SER A 47 -6.91 -5.08 -31.53
CA SER A 47 -6.61 -4.37 -32.80
C SER A 47 -7.79 -3.59 -33.37
N LEU A 48 -9.04 -4.05 -33.23
CA LEU A 48 -10.21 -3.29 -33.67
C LEU A 48 -10.44 -2.07 -32.78
N ARG A 49 -10.39 -2.26 -31.46
CA ARG A 49 -10.57 -1.19 -30.49
C ARG A 49 -9.55 -0.08 -30.64
N ARG A 50 -8.26 -0.42 -30.79
CA ARG A 50 -7.18 0.57 -31.03
C ARG A 50 -7.39 1.43 -32.26
N ARG A 51 -8.17 0.95 -33.23
CA ARG A 51 -8.54 1.67 -34.45
C ARG A 51 -9.91 2.36 -34.37
N GLY A 52 -10.52 2.42 -33.15
CA GLY A 52 -11.84 2.99 -32.95
C GLY A 52 -12.97 2.17 -33.60
N ILE A 53 -12.78 0.86 -33.77
CA ILE A 53 -13.72 -0.04 -34.44
C ILE A 53 -14.37 -0.96 -33.41
N THR A 54 -15.70 -1.07 -33.46
CA THR A 54 -16.47 -2.01 -32.63
C THR A 54 -17.16 -3.03 -33.53
N CYS A 55 -16.92 -4.32 -33.27
CA CYS A 55 -17.60 -5.44 -33.92
C CYS A 55 -18.50 -6.14 -32.90
N ARG A 56 -19.80 -6.29 -33.21
CA ARG A 56 -20.80 -6.88 -32.30
C ARG A 56 -21.72 -7.85 -33.04
N LEU A 57 -21.90 -9.04 -32.48
CA LEU A 57 -22.94 -9.98 -32.87
C LEU A 57 -24.09 -9.92 -31.85
N ARG A 58 -25.27 -9.51 -32.29
CA ARG A 58 -26.49 -9.47 -31.48
C ARG A 58 -27.38 -10.67 -31.82
N ILE A 59 -27.80 -11.40 -30.80
CA ILE A 59 -28.73 -12.52 -30.89
C ILE A 59 -29.99 -12.15 -30.14
N GLU A 60 -31.10 -11.94 -30.87
CA GLU A 60 -32.39 -11.59 -30.29
C GLU A 60 -33.17 -12.86 -29.87
N ALA A 61 -34.02 -12.75 -28.85
CA ALA A 61 -34.78 -13.89 -28.33
C ALA A 61 -35.70 -14.56 -29.38
N GLU A 62 -36.08 -13.79 -30.38
CA GLU A 62 -36.92 -14.23 -31.53
C GLU A 62 -36.10 -14.98 -32.60
N GLY A 63 -34.81 -15.23 -32.37
CA GLY A 63 -33.92 -15.94 -33.28
C GLY A 63 -33.26 -15.08 -34.34
N ARG A 64 -33.54 -13.79 -34.43
CA ARG A 64 -32.87 -12.88 -35.35
C ARG A 64 -31.42 -12.62 -34.86
N VAL A 65 -30.46 -12.72 -35.78
CA VAL A 65 -29.05 -12.47 -35.51
C VAL A 65 -28.55 -11.33 -36.40
N VAL A 66 -27.87 -10.34 -35.78
CA VAL A 66 -27.38 -9.16 -36.49
C VAL A 66 -25.90 -8.95 -36.16
N LEU A 67 -25.06 -8.96 -37.20
CA LEU A 67 -23.66 -8.58 -37.09
C LEU A 67 -23.54 -7.08 -37.40
N THR A 68 -22.93 -6.33 -36.49
CA THR A 68 -22.77 -4.86 -36.57
C THR A 68 -21.28 -4.50 -36.55
N LEU A 69 -20.87 -3.63 -37.47
CA LEU A 69 -19.59 -2.95 -37.46
C LEU A 69 -19.82 -1.46 -37.28
N ARG A 70 -19.15 -0.85 -36.31
CA ARG A 70 -19.13 0.58 -36.07
C ARG A 70 -17.71 1.10 -36.13
N ILE A 71 -17.47 2.11 -36.93
CA ILE A 71 -16.17 2.78 -37.08
C ILE A 71 -16.32 4.20 -36.57
N ALA A 72 -15.55 4.60 -35.55
CA ALA A 72 -15.53 5.97 -35.03
C ALA A 72 -14.74 6.88 -35.97
N ASP A 73 -15.33 8.03 -36.36
CA ASP A 73 -14.60 9.06 -37.12
C ASP A 73 -13.81 9.98 -36.16
N SER A 74 -12.55 10.21 -36.48
CA SER A 74 -11.60 11.00 -35.69
C SER A 74 -11.86 12.53 -35.67
N GLY A 75 -12.97 13.02 -36.25
CA GLY A 75 -13.24 14.44 -36.34
C GLY A 75 -14.69 14.90 -36.45
N ALA A 76 -15.67 14.03 -36.58
CA ALA A 76 -17.06 14.39 -36.74
C ALA A 76 -18.02 13.58 -35.85
N ARG A 77 -19.10 14.19 -35.42
CA ARG A 77 -20.12 13.63 -34.51
C ARG A 77 -20.99 12.53 -35.16
N GLY A 78 -20.38 11.40 -35.57
CA GLY A 78 -21.14 10.31 -36.16
C GLY A 78 -20.25 9.32 -36.94
N GLY A 79 -19.84 8.22 -36.31
CA GLY A 79 -19.11 7.16 -37.02
C GLY A 79 -20.01 6.36 -37.98
N THR A 80 -19.39 5.64 -38.92
CA THR A 80 -20.05 4.75 -39.86
C THR A 80 -20.54 3.51 -39.16
N ARG A 81 -21.83 3.18 -39.29
CA ARG A 81 -22.43 1.93 -38.82
C ARG A 81 -22.91 1.09 -39.98
N VAL A 82 -22.53 -0.20 -39.98
CA VAL A 82 -23.04 -1.15 -40.99
C VAL A 82 -23.61 -2.35 -40.24
N ASP A 83 -24.81 -2.74 -40.56
CA ASP A 83 -25.50 -3.89 -39.98
C ASP A 83 -25.76 -4.94 -41.06
N ALA A 84 -25.58 -6.22 -40.74
CA ALA A 84 -25.93 -7.33 -41.61
C ALA A 84 -26.70 -8.38 -40.81
N ALA A 85 -27.83 -8.85 -41.32
CA ALA A 85 -28.52 -10.02 -40.82
C ALA A 85 -27.68 -11.25 -41.16
N VAL A 86 -27.52 -12.17 -40.22
CA VAL A 86 -26.78 -13.41 -40.36
C VAL A 86 -27.59 -14.57 -39.78
N ASP A 87 -27.42 -15.78 -40.31
CA ASP A 87 -28.14 -16.97 -39.84
C ASP A 87 -27.38 -17.78 -38.79
N ALA A 88 -26.20 -17.28 -38.35
CA ALA A 88 -25.34 -18.00 -37.42
C ALA A 88 -25.21 -17.27 -36.10
N THR A 89 -25.46 -17.97 -35.01
CA THR A 89 -25.24 -17.48 -33.65
C THR A 89 -23.79 -17.63 -33.17
N ASP A 90 -23.01 -18.44 -33.88
CA ASP A 90 -21.57 -18.58 -33.64
C ASP A 90 -20.78 -17.48 -34.36
N PRO A 91 -19.94 -16.72 -33.64
CA PRO A 91 -19.20 -15.61 -34.23
C PRO A 91 -18.32 -15.96 -35.40
N THR A 92 -17.66 -17.13 -35.39
CA THR A 92 -16.77 -17.58 -36.46
C THR A 92 -17.56 -17.86 -37.75
N LYS A 93 -18.72 -18.49 -37.62
CA LYS A 93 -19.62 -18.74 -38.75
C LYS A 93 -20.25 -17.46 -39.29
N ALA A 94 -20.64 -16.53 -38.39
CA ALA A 94 -21.19 -15.23 -38.76
C ALA A 94 -20.18 -14.37 -39.54
N LEU A 95 -18.90 -14.41 -39.18
CA LEU A 95 -17.80 -13.73 -39.86
C LEU A 95 -17.37 -14.42 -41.16
N ALA A 96 -17.61 -15.69 -41.29
CA ALA A 96 -17.34 -16.47 -42.52
C ALA A 96 -18.41 -16.25 -43.62
N SER A 97 -19.60 -15.75 -43.23
CA SER A 97 -20.70 -15.51 -44.19
C SER A 97 -20.38 -14.38 -45.17
N ASP A 98 -20.96 -14.45 -46.36
CA ASP A 98 -20.75 -13.38 -47.39
C ASP A 98 -21.71 -12.19 -47.17
N ASN A 99 -21.33 -11.30 -46.30
CA ASN A 99 -22.03 -10.08 -46.00
C ASN A 99 -21.07 -8.87 -45.96
N GLU A 100 -21.64 -7.65 -46.05
CA GLU A 100 -20.84 -6.44 -46.11
C GLU A 100 -19.96 -6.22 -44.85
N VAL A 101 -20.48 -6.55 -43.65
CA VAL A 101 -19.75 -6.42 -42.39
C VAL A 101 -18.56 -7.36 -42.37
N ALA A 102 -18.77 -8.63 -42.70
CA ALA A 102 -17.71 -9.63 -42.74
C ALA A 102 -16.62 -9.30 -43.79
N ARG A 103 -17.02 -8.78 -44.97
CA ARG A 103 -16.06 -8.31 -45.99
C ARG A 103 -15.22 -7.13 -45.50
N ARG A 104 -15.81 -6.17 -44.82
CA ARG A 104 -15.07 -5.01 -44.25
C ARG A 104 -14.12 -5.47 -43.15
N ILE A 105 -14.54 -6.37 -42.29
CA ILE A 105 -13.68 -6.89 -41.19
C ILE A 105 -12.49 -7.63 -41.77
N ARG A 106 -12.67 -8.47 -42.78
CA ARG A 106 -11.56 -9.20 -43.51
C ARG A 106 -10.54 -8.24 -44.13
N GLY A 107 -10.95 -7.03 -44.46
CA GLY A 107 -10.04 -5.99 -44.94
C GLY A 107 -9.25 -5.25 -43.82
N ILE A 108 -9.56 -5.52 -42.55
CA ILE A 108 -8.97 -4.81 -41.39
C ILE A 108 -8.12 -5.80 -40.54
N VAL A 109 -8.64 -6.98 -40.26
CA VAL A 109 -8.00 -8.01 -39.43
C VAL A 109 -8.36 -9.39 -39.99
N ASP A 110 -7.54 -10.40 -39.67
CA ASP A 110 -7.87 -11.79 -39.95
C ASP A 110 -9.05 -12.22 -39.07
N PRO A 111 -10.21 -12.64 -39.64
CA PRO A 111 -11.35 -13.09 -38.84
C PRO A 111 -11.05 -14.28 -37.92
N ALA A 112 -10.06 -15.09 -38.23
CA ALA A 112 -9.65 -16.21 -37.39
C ALA A 112 -9.03 -15.80 -36.06
N LEU A 113 -8.55 -14.55 -35.95
CA LEU A 113 -8.00 -13.95 -34.73
C LEU A 113 -9.07 -13.32 -33.87
N LEU A 114 -10.33 -13.19 -34.33
CA LEU A 114 -11.39 -12.55 -33.56
C LEU A 114 -12.03 -13.55 -32.59
N GLY A 115 -11.99 -13.18 -31.31
CA GLY A 115 -12.66 -13.90 -30.24
C GLY A 115 -13.71 -13.06 -29.52
N VAL A 116 -14.56 -13.69 -28.73
CA VAL A 116 -15.53 -13.00 -27.89
C VAL A 116 -14.79 -12.38 -26.69
N ARG A 117 -14.74 -11.06 -26.66
CA ARG A 117 -14.13 -10.29 -25.58
C ARG A 117 -15.13 -9.97 -24.47
N VAL A 118 -16.37 -9.65 -24.85
CA VAL A 118 -17.44 -9.31 -23.91
C VAL A 118 -18.73 -10.01 -24.34
N ASP A 119 -19.39 -10.65 -23.38
CA ASP A 119 -20.65 -11.38 -23.54
C ASP A 119 -21.70 -10.75 -22.62
N LEU A 120 -22.73 -10.14 -23.21
CA LEU A 120 -23.75 -9.38 -22.49
C LEU A 120 -25.13 -10.00 -22.72
N GLU A 121 -25.83 -10.26 -21.63
CA GLU A 121 -27.28 -10.48 -21.63
C GLU A 121 -27.98 -9.14 -21.32
N VAL A 122 -28.83 -8.68 -22.21
CA VAL A 122 -29.53 -7.38 -22.08
C VAL A 122 -31.03 -7.59 -21.97
N ASP A 123 -31.59 -7.23 -20.83
CA ASP A 123 -33.02 -7.14 -20.61
C ASP A 123 -33.43 -5.67 -20.83
N ARG A 124 -34.05 -5.40 -21.95
CA ARG A 124 -34.35 -4.08 -22.46
C ARG A 124 -35.83 -3.74 -22.33
N LEU A 125 -36.15 -2.62 -21.73
CA LEU A 125 -37.46 -1.98 -21.82
C LEU A 125 -37.39 -0.82 -22.82
N THR A 126 -38.23 -0.86 -23.83
CA THR A 126 -38.29 0.16 -24.88
C THR A 126 -39.55 0.99 -24.73
N ARG A 127 -39.42 2.29 -24.59
CA ARG A 127 -40.51 3.27 -24.61
C ARG A 127 -40.41 4.17 -25.84
N ASN A 128 -41.48 4.26 -26.59
CA ASN A 128 -41.59 5.27 -27.63
C ASN A 128 -42.15 6.54 -27.03
N ALA A 129 -41.58 7.70 -27.31
CA ALA A 129 -41.98 8.96 -26.76
C ALA A 129 -42.33 9.97 -27.89
N SER A 130 -43.29 10.80 -27.63
CA SER A 130 -43.77 11.85 -28.54
C SER A 130 -43.77 13.22 -27.86
N LEU A 131 -43.54 14.26 -28.63
CA LEU A 131 -43.53 15.66 -28.19
C LEU A 131 -44.83 16.41 -28.58
N ASP A 132 -45.76 15.71 -29.20
CA ASP A 132 -47.02 16.28 -29.63
C ASP A 132 -48.20 15.45 -29.12
N TRP A 133 -49.36 16.08 -29.01
CA TRP A 133 -50.62 15.46 -28.59
C TRP A 133 -51.12 14.38 -29.56
N LEU A 134 -50.63 14.35 -30.81
CA LEU A 134 -50.93 13.32 -31.80
C LEU A 134 -50.20 11.99 -31.55
N ARG A 135 -49.39 11.92 -30.53
CA ARG A 135 -48.65 10.73 -30.09
C ARG A 135 -47.80 10.06 -31.19
N ARG A 136 -47.34 10.81 -32.16
CA ARG A 136 -46.45 10.27 -33.21
C ARG A 136 -45.07 10.03 -32.59
N PRO A 137 -44.54 8.80 -32.58
CA PRO A 137 -43.24 8.47 -31.98
C PRO A 137 -42.13 9.28 -32.64
N ARG A 138 -41.41 10.09 -31.87
CA ARG A 138 -40.27 10.90 -32.32
C ARG A 138 -38.97 10.55 -31.61
N LEU A 139 -39.07 9.95 -30.41
CA LEU A 139 -37.99 9.48 -29.61
C LEU A 139 -38.21 8.01 -29.25
N THR A 140 -37.13 7.24 -29.20
CA THR A 140 -37.13 5.89 -28.64
C THR A 140 -36.17 5.87 -27.47
N VAL A 141 -36.67 5.49 -26.30
CA VAL A 141 -35.91 5.37 -25.06
C VAL A 141 -35.75 3.89 -24.74
N HIS A 142 -34.52 3.43 -24.60
CA HIS A 142 -34.17 2.08 -24.16
C HIS A 142 -33.66 2.15 -22.75
N LEU A 143 -34.23 1.37 -21.87
CA LEU A 143 -33.81 1.17 -20.48
C LEU A 143 -33.28 -0.26 -20.36
N ASP A 144 -31.97 -0.41 -20.19
CA ASP A 144 -31.31 -1.70 -20.23
C ASP A 144 -30.85 -2.12 -18.82
N ARG A 145 -31.21 -3.33 -18.44
CA ARG A 145 -30.53 -4.10 -17.41
C ARG A 145 -29.53 -5.00 -18.10
N VAL A 146 -28.25 -4.73 -17.94
CA VAL A 146 -27.18 -5.47 -18.61
C VAL A 146 -26.53 -6.41 -17.60
N THR A 147 -26.54 -7.70 -17.93
CA THR A 147 -25.84 -8.74 -17.15
C THR A 147 -24.66 -9.24 -17.98
N ILE A 148 -23.49 -9.27 -17.39
CA ILE A 148 -22.26 -9.73 -18.01
C ILE A 148 -21.96 -11.12 -17.46
N ARG A 149 -21.51 -12.04 -18.35
CA ARG A 149 -21.07 -13.38 -17.94
C ARG A 149 -19.64 -13.62 -18.42
N ARG A 150 -18.73 -13.92 -17.53
CA ARG A 150 -17.35 -14.31 -17.87
C ARG A 150 -16.81 -15.27 -16.80
N ASN A 151 -16.41 -16.46 -17.21
CA ASN A 151 -15.70 -17.45 -16.37
C ASN A 151 -16.35 -17.70 -14.98
N GLY A 152 -17.69 -17.79 -14.93
CA GLY A 152 -18.43 -18.07 -13.68
C GLY A 152 -18.74 -16.83 -12.83
N ALA A 153 -18.22 -15.65 -13.16
CA ALA A 153 -18.60 -14.39 -12.53
C ALA A 153 -19.72 -13.70 -13.33
N SER A 154 -20.65 -13.05 -12.65
CA SER A 154 -21.70 -12.22 -13.26
C SER A 154 -21.69 -10.83 -12.64
N ALA A 155 -21.73 -9.79 -13.46
CA ALA A 155 -21.90 -8.42 -13.06
C ALA A 155 -23.16 -7.85 -13.66
N ARG A 156 -23.75 -6.85 -13.03
CA ARG A 156 -24.97 -6.19 -13.51
C ARG A 156 -24.81 -4.68 -13.41
N PHE A 157 -25.25 -3.99 -14.48
CA PHE A 157 -25.38 -2.54 -14.46
C PHE A 157 -26.64 -2.11 -15.21
N PHE A 158 -27.03 -0.84 -15.04
CA PHE A 158 -28.22 -0.27 -15.65
C PHE A 158 -27.83 0.92 -16.52
N GLN A 159 -28.45 1.04 -17.67
CA GLN A 159 -28.23 2.17 -18.58
C GLN A 159 -29.51 2.60 -19.30
N MET A 160 -29.52 3.83 -19.72
CA MET A 160 -30.54 4.36 -20.62
C MET A 160 -29.87 4.83 -21.90
N CYS A 161 -30.50 4.52 -23.05
CA CYS A 161 -30.12 5.03 -24.37
C CYS A 161 -31.33 5.65 -25.01
N ALA A 162 -31.23 6.89 -25.53
CA ALA A 162 -32.29 7.55 -26.25
C ALA A 162 -31.86 7.88 -27.67
N HIS A 163 -32.76 7.61 -28.62
CA HIS A 163 -32.57 7.86 -30.05
C HIS A 163 -33.66 8.74 -30.63
N SER A 164 -33.31 9.66 -31.50
CA SER A 164 -34.30 10.41 -32.30
C SER A 164 -34.65 9.63 -33.56
N VAL A 165 -35.95 9.41 -33.78
CA VAL A 165 -36.46 8.63 -34.92
C VAL A 165 -36.27 9.37 -36.26
N ARG A 166 -36.10 10.71 -36.26
CA ARG A 166 -35.89 11.55 -37.45
C ARG A 166 -34.67 12.46 -37.40
N GLY A 167 -33.69 12.16 -36.55
CA GLY A 167 -32.41 12.87 -36.51
C GLY A 167 -32.45 14.32 -35.97
N LYS A 168 -33.49 14.73 -35.25
CA LYS A 168 -33.61 16.09 -34.68
C LYS A 168 -32.90 16.18 -33.35
N ALA A 169 -31.77 16.85 -33.32
CA ALA A 169 -30.90 16.99 -32.14
C ALA A 169 -31.56 17.75 -30.97
N ASP A 170 -32.45 18.66 -31.24
CA ASP A 170 -33.09 19.49 -30.22
C ASP A 170 -34.01 18.68 -29.28
N GLN A 171 -34.70 17.68 -29.83
CA GLN A 171 -35.59 16.82 -29.06
C GLN A 171 -34.82 15.91 -28.07
N LEU A 172 -33.64 15.47 -28.48
CA LEU A 172 -32.76 14.71 -27.60
C LEU A 172 -32.16 15.59 -26.49
N ARG A 173 -31.84 16.84 -26.80
CA ARG A 173 -31.35 17.80 -25.79
C ARG A 173 -32.44 18.13 -24.77
N GLN A 174 -33.68 18.33 -25.20
CA GLN A 174 -34.82 18.57 -24.31
C GLN A 174 -35.06 17.37 -23.36
N LEU A 175 -34.99 16.13 -23.88
CA LEU A 175 -35.08 14.91 -23.06
C LEU A 175 -33.92 14.81 -22.09
N GLU A 176 -32.68 15.04 -22.54
CA GLU A 176 -31.46 14.99 -21.75
C GLU A 176 -31.54 15.99 -20.58
N GLN A 177 -31.84 17.24 -20.85
CA GLN A 177 -31.96 18.30 -19.85
C GLN A 177 -33.06 17.99 -18.83
N GLY A 178 -34.23 17.60 -19.29
CA GLY A 178 -35.34 17.31 -18.39
C GLY A 178 -35.12 16.05 -17.54
N LEU A 179 -34.38 15.06 -18.02
CA LEU A 179 -33.98 13.89 -17.23
C LEU A 179 -32.90 14.22 -16.19
N GLU A 180 -32.00 15.13 -16.52
CA GLU A 180 -31.01 15.64 -15.57
C GLU A 180 -31.69 16.41 -14.44
N GLU A 181 -32.65 17.28 -14.77
CA GLU A 181 -33.38 18.08 -13.79
C GLU A 181 -34.31 17.26 -12.88
N LEU A 182 -35.04 16.27 -13.44
CA LEU A 182 -36.03 15.48 -12.69
C LEU A 182 -35.44 14.28 -11.96
N HIS A 183 -34.43 13.64 -12.52
CA HIS A 183 -33.95 12.35 -12.06
C HIS A 183 -32.41 12.28 -11.81
N GLY A 184 -31.72 13.41 -11.99
CA GLY A 184 -30.27 13.47 -11.82
C GLY A 184 -29.47 12.58 -12.80
N VAL A 185 -30.10 12.17 -13.91
CA VAL A 185 -29.52 11.23 -14.88
C VAL A 185 -28.57 11.98 -15.81
N ARG A 186 -27.30 11.66 -15.80
CA ARG A 186 -26.28 12.33 -16.60
C ARG A 186 -25.82 11.50 -17.79
N ARG A 187 -25.41 12.21 -18.83
CA ARG A 187 -24.85 11.59 -20.02
C ARG A 187 -23.57 10.84 -19.74
N SER A 188 -23.48 9.62 -20.25
CA SER A 188 -22.26 8.82 -20.25
C SER A 188 -21.61 8.81 -21.64
N ALA A 189 -20.32 9.11 -21.70
CA ALA A 189 -19.53 9.00 -22.91
C ALA A 189 -19.00 7.58 -23.13
N VAL A 190 -19.03 6.72 -22.12
CA VAL A 190 -18.45 5.38 -22.14
C VAL A 190 -19.35 4.41 -22.91
N PRO A 191 -18.84 3.69 -23.93
CA PRO A 191 -19.59 2.68 -24.66
C PRO A 191 -20.01 1.49 -23.75
N THR A 192 -21.15 0.86 -24.08
CA THR A 192 -21.72 -0.26 -23.29
C THR A 192 -20.74 -1.40 -23.05
N HIS A 193 -19.92 -1.77 -24.03
CA HIS A 193 -18.93 -2.85 -23.90
C HIS A 193 -17.75 -2.46 -22.99
N GLU A 194 -17.27 -1.22 -23.03
CA GLU A 194 -16.25 -0.71 -22.13
C GLU A 194 -16.77 -0.63 -20.69
N ARG A 195 -18.03 -0.24 -20.52
CA ARG A 195 -18.69 -0.30 -19.21
C ARG A 195 -18.84 -1.73 -18.69
N ALA A 196 -19.13 -2.66 -19.60
CA ALA A 196 -19.21 -4.05 -19.26
C ALA A 196 -17.85 -4.61 -18.79
N GLU A 197 -16.76 -4.28 -19.46
CA GLU A 197 -15.41 -4.65 -19.03
C GLU A 197 -15.08 -4.04 -17.66
N LEU A 198 -15.41 -2.79 -17.44
CA LEU A 198 -15.29 -2.15 -16.14
C LEU A 198 -16.14 -2.87 -15.08
N ALA A 199 -17.41 -3.13 -15.35
CA ALA A 199 -18.31 -3.79 -14.40
C ALA A 199 -17.87 -5.23 -14.07
N ILE A 200 -17.29 -6.01 -15.00
CA ILE A 200 -16.67 -7.32 -14.69
C ILE A 200 -15.50 -7.18 -13.71
N LYS A 201 -14.66 -6.16 -13.90
CA LYS A 201 -13.56 -5.87 -12.97
C LYS A 201 -14.10 -5.64 -11.54
N TRP A 202 -15.33 -5.09 -11.44
CA TRP A 202 -15.98 -4.72 -10.17
C TRP A 202 -16.87 -5.81 -9.58
N ALA A 203 -17.53 -6.62 -10.39
CA ALA A 203 -18.40 -7.70 -9.89
C ALA A 203 -17.64 -8.74 -9.05
N ARG A 204 -16.36 -8.91 -9.31
CA ARG A 204 -15.49 -9.74 -8.47
C ARG A 204 -15.32 -9.21 -7.04
N LEU A 205 -15.62 -7.92 -6.82
CA LEU A 205 -15.58 -7.26 -5.50
C LEU A 205 -16.95 -7.31 -4.78
N GLU A 206 -18.07 -7.32 -5.53
CA GLU A 206 -19.43 -7.31 -4.96
C GLU A 206 -19.96 -8.71 -4.61
N ASP A 207 -19.53 -9.76 -5.30
CA ASP A 207 -19.98 -11.15 -5.10
C ASP A 207 -19.22 -11.91 -3.98
N ILE A 208 -18.42 -11.24 -3.17
CA ILE A 208 -17.79 -11.84 -2.00
C ILE A 208 -18.87 -12.04 -0.93
N PRO A 209 -19.20 -13.29 -0.54
CA PRO A 209 -20.19 -13.52 0.51
C PRO A 209 -19.74 -12.81 1.80
N ARG A 210 -20.55 -11.91 2.31
CA ARG A 210 -20.34 -11.32 3.66
C ARG A 210 -20.37 -12.45 4.69
N ALA A 211 -19.17 -12.91 5.07
CA ALA A 211 -19.05 -13.98 6.03
C ALA A 211 -19.16 -13.45 7.46
N ALA A 212 -20.23 -13.84 8.14
CA ALA A 212 -20.34 -13.74 9.57
C ALA A 212 -19.35 -14.69 10.25
N GLY A 213 -18.58 -14.21 11.24
CA GLY A 213 -17.76 -15.00 12.14
C GLY A 213 -16.29 -15.16 11.72
N TYR A 214 -15.47 -14.25 12.18
CA TYR A 214 -14.00 -14.29 12.06
C TYR A 214 -13.40 -15.00 13.29
N SER A 215 -13.26 -16.30 13.32
CA SER A 215 -12.36 -16.93 14.30
C SER A 215 -11.35 -17.92 13.75
N ASP A 216 -11.52 -18.43 12.49
CA ASP A 216 -10.61 -19.46 11.94
C ASP A 216 -10.31 -19.29 10.44
N ARG A 217 -10.16 -18.07 9.93
CA ARG A 217 -9.89 -17.88 8.51
C ARG A 217 -8.41 -17.92 8.19
N VAL A 218 -8.03 -19.01 7.56
CA VAL A 218 -6.82 -19.16 6.75
C VAL A 218 -7.02 -18.33 5.49
N TYR A 219 -6.20 -17.30 5.27
CA TYR A 219 -6.20 -16.55 4.03
C TYR A 219 -5.76 -17.48 2.89
N ARG A 220 -6.69 -17.78 1.97
CA ARG A 220 -6.38 -18.53 0.74
C ARG A 220 -6.23 -17.54 -0.40
N ALA A 221 -5.02 -17.36 -0.90
CA ALA A 221 -4.85 -16.78 -2.24
C ALA A 221 -5.62 -17.66 -3.24
N PRO A 222 -6.43 -17.07 -4.16
CA PRO A 222 -7.17 -17.85 -5.14
C PRO A 222 -6.18 -18.51 -6.10
N LEU A 223 -5.93 -19.81 -5.89
CA LEU A 223 -5.27 -20.64 -6.88
C LEU A 223 -6.32 -20.99 -7.95
N GLY A 224 -6.16 -20.45 -9.16
CA GLY A 224 -6.95 -20.86 -10.29
C GLY A 224 -6.85 -22.38 -10.45
N ALA A 225 -7.99 -23.09 -10.45
CA ALA A 225 -8.04 -24.51 -10.65
C ALA A 225 -7.44 -24.84 -12.05
N GLY A 226 -6.23 -25.42 -12.08
CA GLY A 226 -5.58 -25.88 -13.29
C GLY A 226 -4.17 -25.31 -13.56
N ALA A 227 -3.68 -24.38 -12.76
CA ALA A 227 -2.29 -23.93 -12.89
C ALA A 227 -1.33 -24.93 -12.22
N VAL A 228 -0.27 -25.30 -12.90
CA VAL A 228 0.98 -25.80 -12.28
C VAL A 228 1.28 -24.83 -11.15
N ALA A 229 1.46 -25.33 -9.92
CA ALA A 229 1.69 -24.48 -8.75
C ALA A 229 2.80 -23.47 -9.08
N ALA A 230 2.48 -22.18 -9.06
CA ALA A 230 3.43 -21.12 -9.38
C ALA A 230 4.68 -21.28 -8.51
N GLU A 231 5.85 -21.17 -9.11
CA GLU A 231 7.14 -21.32 -8.42
C GLU A 231 7.29 -20.29 -7.28
N PHE A 232 6.61 -19.16 -7.41
CA PHE A 232 6.71 -18.04 -6.46
C PHE A 232 5.34 -17.66 -5.88
N ILE A 233 5.39 -17.11 -4.68
CA ILE A 233 4.27 -16.39 -4.04
C ILE A 233 4.30 -14.94 -4.52
N ASN A 234 3.14 -14.34 -4.82
CA ASN A 234 3.06 -12.93 -5.18
C ASN A 234 3.58 -12.02 -4.04
N ALA A 235 4.41 -11.04 -4.38
CA ALA A 235 5.09 -10.19 -3.42
C ALA A 235 4.14 -9.21 -2.70
N GLU A 236 3.12 -8.72 -3.39
CA GLU A 236 2.16 -7.76 -2.84
C GLU A 236 1.18 -8.46 -1.90
N LEU A 237 0.69 -9.63 -2.28
CA LEU A 237 -0.15 -10.47 -1.43
C LEU A 237 0.61 -10.94 -0.18
N SER A 238 1.90 -11.29 -0.34
CA SER A 238 2.76 -11.62 0.80
C SER A 238 2.94 -10.43 1.77
N PHE A 239 3.02 -9.19 1.25
CA PHE A 239 3.06 -7.98 2.07
C PHE A 239 1.74 -7.76 2.82
N LEU A 240 0.61 -7.94 2.15
CA LEU A 240 -0.72 -7.79 2.78
C LEU A 240 -0.95 -8.88 3.85
N ALA A 241 -0.54 -10.13 3.59
CA ALA A 241 -0.56 -11.18 4.60
C ALA A 241 0.32 -10.85 5.83
N PHE A 242 1.38 -10.03 5.67
CA PHE A 242 2.12 -9.53 6.83
C PHE A 242 1.30 -8.52 7.63
N GLN A 243 0.48 -7.67 7.00
CA GLN A 243 -0.40 -6.74 7.71
C GLN A 243 -1.45 -7.50 8.55
N GLU A 244 -2.00 -8.57 8.02
CA GLU A 244 -2.91 -9.45 8.78
C GLU A 244 -2.25 -10.02 10.04
N ARG A 245 -0.99 -10.47 9.95
CA ARG A 245 -0.24 -10.95 11.13
C ARG A 245 0.02 -9.85 12.15
N VAL A 246 0.27 -8.61 11.71
CA VAL A 246 0.40 -7.46 12.62
C VAL A 246 -0.94 -7.11 13.26
N LEU A 247 -2.05 -7.15 12.50
CA LEU A 247 -3.39 -6.89 13.02
C LEU A 247 -3.79 -7.91 14.10
N SER A 248 -3.36 -9.16 13.98
CA SER A 248 -3.61 -10.19 15.00
C SER A 248 -3.08 -9.83 16.39
N LEU A 249 -2.10 -8.93 16.50
CA LEU A 249 -1.62 -8.41 17.79
C LEU A 249 -2.63 -7.45 18.43
N ALA A 250 -3.44 -6.77 17.61
CA ALA A 250 -4.53 -5.95 18.11
C ALA A 250 -5.71 -6.80 18.60
N ASP A 251 -5.88 -8.02 18.07
CA ASP A 251 -6.93 -8.95 18.51
C ASP A 251 -6.53 -9.73 19.76
N ASP A 252 -5.23 -9.96 19.97
CA ASP A 252 -4.72 -10.77 21.07
C ASP A 252 -4.97 -10.10 22.43
N PRO A 253 -5.83 -10.67 23.31
CA PRO A 253 -6.12 -10.09 24.62
C PRO A 253 -4.93 -10.03 25.58
N ARG A 254 -3.84 -10.77 25.30
CA ARG A 254 -2.58 -10.72 26.06
C ARG A 254 -1.76 -9.47 25.74
N THR A 255 -2.03 -8.83 24.59
CA THR A 255 -1.46 -7.52 24.25
C THR A 255 -2.15 -6.43 25.06
N PRO A 256 -1.41 -5.54 25.74
CA PRO A 256 -1.99 -4.43 26.51
C PRO A 256 -2.84 -3.52 25.63
N LEU A 257 -3.91 -2.95 26.17
CA LEU A 257 -4.96 -2.28 25.40
C LEU A 257 -4.46 -1.08 24.57
N ARG A 258 -3.54 -0.27 25.12
CA ARG A 258 -2.92 0.85 24.40
C ARG A 258 -2.06 0.34 23.22
N ASP A 259 -1.37 -0.76 23.40
CA ASP A 259 -0.58 -1.36 22.33
C ASP A 259 -1.46 -2.02 21.26
N ARG A 260 -2.61 -2.60 21.65
CA ARG A 260 -3.62 -3.10 20.69
C ARG A 260 -4.12 -1.96 19.78
N LEU A 261 -4.49 -0.81 20.35
CA LEU A 261 -4.84 0.39 19.57
C LEU A 261 -3.70 0.86 18.67
N ARG A 262 -2.46 0.79 19.16
CA ARG A 262 -1.27 1.13 18.37
C ARG A 262 -1.07 0.19 17.18
N PHE A 263 -1.26 -1.14 17.37
CA PHE A 263 -1.14 -2.09 16.27
C PHE A 263 -2.24 -1.90 15.22
N LEU A 264 -3.47 -1.61 15.65
CA LEU A 264 -4.55 -1.24 14.73
C LEU A 264 -4.17 -0.01 13.88
N ALA A 265 -3.63 1.05 14.51
CA ALA A 265 -3.18 2.24 13.81
C ALA A 265 -1.98 1.99 12.88
N ILE A 266 -1.05 1.12 13.28
CA ILE A 266 0.11 0.72 12.45
C ILE A 266 -0.38 0.05 11.15
N VAL A 267 -1.34 -0.87 11.25
CA VAL A 267 -1.87 -1.53 10.04
C VAL A 267 -2.58 -0.52 9.13
N ALA A 268 -3.37 0.41 9.70
CA ALA A 268 -4.00 1.47 8.92
C ALA A 268 -2.96 2.33 8.17
N ALA A 269 -1.88 2.74 8.86
CA ALA A 269 -0.79 3.50 8.25
C ALA A 269 -0.04 2.70 7.17
N ASN A 270 0.18 1.41 7.39
CA ASN A 270 0.85 0.54 6.42
C ASN A 270 0.00 0.29 5.17
N VAL A 271 -1.33 0.20 5.31
CA VAL A 271 -2.26 0.11 4.17
C VAL A 271 -2.25 1.42 3.38
N ASP A 272 -2.28 2.58 4.05
CA ASP A 272 -2.13 3.88 3.38
C ASP A 272 -0.81 3.93 2.60
N GLU A 273 0.33 3.57 3.22
CA GLU A 273 1.64 3.52 2.54
C GLU A 273 1.63 2.54 1.36
N PHE A 274 0.95 1.41 1.47
CA PHE A 274 0.79 0.46 0.38
C PHE A 274 0.14 1.12 -0.84
N PHE A 275 -0.96 1.82 -0.64
CA PHE A 275 -1.63 2.56 -1.72
C PHE A 275 -0.74 3.66 -2.29
N MET A 276 -0.09 4.44 -1.44
CA MET A 276 0.78 5.54 -1.84
C MET A 276 1.96 5.11 -2.70
N VAL A 277 2.47 3.89 -2.48
CA VAL A 277 3.78 3.45 -3.00
C VAL A 277 3.68 2.37 -4.05
N ARG A 278 2.68 1.48 -3.93
CA ARG A 278 2.63 0.25 -4.72
C ARG A 278 1.44 0.21 -5.67
N MET A 279 0.34 0.85 -5.33
CA MET A 279 -0.87 0.75 -6.13
C MET A 279 -0.76 1.48 -7.46
N ALA A 280 -0.10 2.66 -7.52
CA ALA A 280 0.07 3.39 -8.78
C ALA A 280 0.86 2.59 -9.84
N PRO A 281 2.03 1.98 -9.52
CA PRO A 281 2.73 1.09 -10.44
C PRO A 281 1.91 -0.13 -10.88
N LEU A 282 1.15 -0.75 -9.95
CA LEU A 282 0.27 -1.89 -10.28
C LEU A 282 -0.82 -1.50 -11.27
N LEU A 283 -1.50 -0.38 -11.02
CA LEU A 283 -2.54 0.15 -11.93
C LEU A 283 -1.96 0.54 -13.28
N SER A 284 -0.74 1.04 -13.34
CA SER A 284 -0.03 1.36 -14.59
C SER A 284 0.33 0.08 -15.35
N ALA A 285 0.85 -0.93 -14.66
CA ALA A 285 1.18 -2.24 -15.24
C ALA A 285 -0.07 -2.94 -15.81
N ALA A 286 -1.21 -2.85 -15.11
CA ALA A 286 -2.47 -3.42 -15.58
C ALA A 286 -3.01 -2.76 -16.87
N ARG A 287 -2.53 -1.56 -17.22
CA ARG A 287 -2.89 -0.87 -18.47
C ARG A 287 -1.95 -1.21 -19.62
N ASP A 288 -0.74 -1.56 -19.31
CA ASP A 288 0.28 -1.91 -20.32
C ASP A 288 0.19 -3.41 -20.64
N ALA A 289 -0.60 -3.70 -21.67
CA ALA A 289 -0.80 -5.08 -22.13
C ALA A 289 0.48 -5.79 -22.66
N THR A 290 1.62 -5.08 -22.73
CA THR A 290 2.90 -5.63 -23.17
C THR A 290 3.72 -6.23 -22.02
N LEU A 291 3.33 -5.98 -20.75
CA LEU A 291 4.03 -6.53 -19.59
C LEU A 291 3.60 -7.98 -19.36
N GLU A 292 4.53 -8.90 -19.53
CA GLU A 292 4.34 -10.31 -19.21
C GLU A 292 4.12 -10.51 -17.70
N SER A 293 3.38 -11.57 -17.36
CA SER A 293 3.21 -12.05 -15.98
C SER A 293 4.55 -12.15 -15.26
N VAL A 294 4.67 -11.53 -14.12
CA VAL A 294 5.77 -11.79 -13.18
C VAL A 294 5.70 -13.26 -12.76
N ASN A 295 6.82 -13.87 -12.41
CA ASN A 295 7.06 -15.29 -12.10
C ASN A 295 6.07 -16.00 -11.13
N ASP A 296 5.02 -15.34 -10.66
CA ASP A 296 3.99 -15.85 -9.75
C ASP A 296 2.72 -16.36 -10.45
N GLY A 297 2.64 -16.23 -11.78
CA GLY A 297 1.56 -16.73 -12.61
C GLY A 297 0.29 -15.87 -12.65
N LEU A 298 0.29 -14.68 -12.03
CA LEU A 298 -0.80 -13.71 -12.12
C LEU A 298 -0.57 -12.72 -13.26
N SER A 299 -1.59 -12.45 -14.05
CA SER A 299 -1.58 -11.29 -14.94
C SER A 299 -1.68 -9.99 -14.10
N PRO A 300 -1.26 -8.82 -14.62
CA PRO A 300 -1.37 -7.56 -13.89
C PRO A 300 -2.80 -7.22 -13.45
N ASP A 301 -3.81 -7.54 -14.27
CA ASP A 301 -5.22 -7.35 -13.92
C ASP A 301 -5.67 -8.29 -12.79
N GLU A 302 -5.22 -9.55 -12.80
CA GLU A 302 -5.49 -10.52 -11.73
C GLU A 302 -4.79 -10.14 -10.44
N GLU A 303 -3.59 -9.59 -10.52
CA GLU A 303 -2.85 -9.08 -9.35
C GLU A 303 -3.59 -7.90 -8.71
N VAL A 304 -4.03 -6.90 -9.49
CA VAL A 304 -4.83 -5.77 -8.99
C VAL A 304 -6.12 -6.24 -8.31
N ALA A 305 -6.82 -7.21 -8.92
CA ALA A 305 -8.04 -7.75 -8.33
C ALA A 305 -7.76 -8.48 -7.00
N ALA A 306 -6.74 -9.36 -6.97
CA ALA A 306 -6.38 -10.11 -5.76
C ALA A 306 -5.90 -9.18 -4.62
N VAL A 307 -5.17 -8.12 -4.96
CA VAL A 307 -4.76 -7.07 -4.01
C VAL A 307 -5.99 -6.34 -3.45
N GLY A 308 -6.95 -5.98 -4.30
CA GLY A 308 -8.21 -5.36 -3.88
C GLY A 308 -8.98 -6.23 -2.89
N ASP A 309 -9.13 -7.52 -3.18
CA ASP A 309 -9.78 -8.50 -2.29
C ASP A 309 -9.07 -8.58 -0.93
N ALA A 310 -7.74 -8.67 -0.95
CA ALA A 310 -6.92 -8.75 0.27
C ALA A 310 -7.05 -7.48 1.14
N VAL A 311 -7.01 -6.30 0.52
CA VAL A 311 -7.20 -5.03 1.23
C VAL A 311 -8.59 -4.94 1.84
N SER A 312 -9.63 -5.31 1.09
CA SER A 312 -11.01 -5.31 1.59
C SER A 312 -11.17 -6.23 2.80
N ALA A 313 -10.52 -7.40 2.79
CA ALA A 313 -10.51 -8.31 3.93
C ALA A 313 -9.82 -7.69 5.16
N ILE A 314 -8.66 -7.04 4.97
CA ILE A 314 -7.94 -6.34 6.05
C ILE A 314 -8.80 -5.23 6.64
N MET A 315 -9.48 -4.44 5.82
CA MET A 315 -10.33 -3.35 6.29
C MET A 315 -11.54 -3.86 7.09
N ALA A 316 -12.18 -4.91 6.62
CA ALA A 316 -13.27 -5.55 7.34
C ALA A 316 -12.80 -6.10 8.71
N HIS A 317 -11.62 -6.69 8.75
CA HIS A 317 -10.98 -7.16 9.97
C HIS A 317 -10.67 -5.99 10.92
N GLN A 318 -10.07 -4.90 10.42
CA GLN A 318 -9.80 -3.68 11.21
C GLN A 318 -11.09 -3.08 11.83
N ALA A 319 -12.19 -3.06 11.08
CA ALA A 319 -13.49 -2.57 11.58
C ALA A 319 -14.03 -3.43 12.73
N GLY A 320 -13.90 -4.75 12.62
CA GLY A 320 -14.21 -5.70 13.70
C GLY A 320 -13.33 -5.47 14.92
N THR A 321 -12.01 -5.45 14.74
CA THR A 321 -11.03 -5.21 15.81
C THR A 321 -11.28 -3.86 16.52
N TYR A 322 -11.58 -2.79 15.77
CA TYR A 322 -11.94 -1.50 16.38
C TYR A 322 -13.18 -1.61 17.26
N THR A 323 -14.20 -2.34 16.82
CA THR A 323 -15.42 -2.54 17.58
C THR A 323 -15.14 -3.29 18.90
N ASP A 324 -14.32 -4.32 18.87
CA ASP A 324 -13.91 -5.09 20.06
C ASP A 324 -13.05 -4.26 21.03
N LEU A 325 -12.15 -3.42 20.48
CA LEU A 325 -11.35 -2.50 21.27
C LEU A 325 -12.22 -1.44 21.95
N ARG A 326 -13.20 -0.90 21.25
CA ARG A 326 -14.16 0.04 21.82
C ARG A 326 -14.96 -0.59 22.97
N ASN A 327 -15.38 -1.85 22.84
CA ASN A 327 -16.04 -2.58 23.91
C ASN A 327 -15.10 -2.83 25.10
N SER A 328 -13.83 -3.13 24.83
CA SER A 328 -12.80 -3.31 25.85
C SER A 328 -12.48 -2.00 26.60
N LEU A 329 -12.53 -0.85 25.92
CA LEU A 329 -12.43 0.48 26.51
C LEU A 329 -13.64 0.78 27.41
N ALA A 330 -14.86 0.50 26.91
CA ALA A 330 -16.11 0.72 27.65
C ALA A 330 -16.15 -0.10 28.95
N ALA A 331 -15.66 -1.34 28.94
CA ALA A 331 -15.52 -2.17 30.14
C ALA A 331 -14.55 -1.58 31.19
N ARG A 332 -13.72 -0.59 30.79
CA ARG A 332 -12.81 0.17 31.68
C ARG A 332 -13.29 1.59 31.95
N GLY A 333 -14.56 1.90 31.66
CA GLY A 333 -15.18 3.20 31.90
C GLY A 333 -14.78 4.29 30.90
N ILE A 334 -14.22 3.91 29.73
CA ILE A 334 -13.85 4.84 28.65
C ILE A 334 -14.81 4.59 27.47
N HIS A 335 -15.74 5.52 27.27
CA HIS A 335 -16.82 5.36 26.29
C HIS A 335 -16.60 6.27 25.08
N VAL A 336 -16.29 5.68 23.91
CA VAL A 336 -16.28 6.40 22.64
C VAL A 336 -17.71 6.46 22.11
N ARG A 337 -18.31 7.68 22.13
CA ARG A 337 -19.73 7.88 21.77
C ARG A 337 -19.87 8.71 20.50
N ARG A 338 -20.96 8.43 19.76
CA ARG A 338 -21.44 9.30 18.68
C ARG A 338 -22.24 10.46 19.24
N TRP A 339 -22.40 11.51 18.49
CA TRP A 339 -23.16 12.69 18.90
C TRP A 339 -24.58 12.36 19.40
N SER A 340 -25.28 11.47 18.71
CA SER A 340 -26.64 11.05 19.06
C SER A 340 -26.76 10.25 20.38
N GLN A 341 -25.64 9.80 20.94
CA GLN A 341 -25.58 9.02 22.18
C GLN A 341 -25.23 9.87 23.40
N LEU A 342 -25.05 11.17 23.21
CA LEU A 342 -24.69 12.13 24.26
C LEU A 342 -25.91 12.69 24.96
N SER A 343 -25.77 13.03 26.25
CA SER A 343 -26.79 13.80 26.97
C SER A 343 -26.85 15.24 26.44
N PRO A 344 -27.97 15.96 26.64
CA PRO A 344 -28.07 17.38 26.28
C PRO A 344 -26.94 18.25 26.90
N GLU A 345 -26.55 17.98 28.12
CA GLU A 345 -25.48 18.72 28.83
C GLU A 345 -24.11 18.43 28.17
N GLN A 346 -23.86 17.18 27.77
CA GLN A 346 -22.63 16.81 27.08
C GLN A 346 -22.58 17.43 25.68
N GLN A 347 -23.70 17.47 24.98
CA GLN A 347 -23.81 18.13 23.68
C GLN A 347 -23.55 19.63 23.77
N GLU A 348 -24.09 20.31 24.80
CA GLU A 348 -23.90 21.74 24.99
C GLU A 348 -22.45 22.06 25.33
N SER A 349 -21.85 21.32 26.26
CA SER A 349 -20.41 21.47 26.60
C SER A 349 -19.51 21.27 25.35
N LEU A 350 -19.83 20.33 24.48
CA LEU A 350 -19.06 20.10 23.25
C LEU A 350 -19.34 21.14 22.16
N ARG A 351 -20.55 21.79 22.15
CA ARG A 351 -20.82 22.93 21.27
C ARG A 351 -20.02 24.17 21.69
N ASP A 352 -19.82 24.38 23.00
CA ASP A 352 -18.95 25.45 23.49
C ASP A 352 -17.52 25.20 23.02
N ARG A 353 -17.01 24.00 23.24
CA ARG A 353 -15.69 23.60 22.74
C ARG A 353 -15.58 23.65 21.21
N PHE A 354 -16.64 23.32 20.49
CA PHE A 354 -16.67 23.47 19.04
C PHE A 354 -16.43 24.92 18.62
N ARG A 355 -17.09 25.88 19.28
CA ARG A 355 -16.94 27.33 18.99
C ARG A 355 -15.54 27.83 19.31
N ASP A 356 -14.96 27.38 20.42
CA ASP A 356 -13.70 27.92 20.94
C ASP A 356 -12.47 27.18 20.37
N ASP A 357 -12.52 25.84 20.31
CA ASP A 357 -11.35 24.99 20.04
C ASP A 357 -11.33 24.40 18.61
N ILE A 358 -12.47 24.32 17.89
CA ILE A 358 -12.58 23.62 16.61
C ILE A 358 -12.91 24.58 15.46
N LEU A 359 -13.98 25.37 15.60
CA LEU A 359 -14.47 26.26 14.55
C LEU A 359 -13.39 27.23 13.99
N PRO A 360 -12.47 27.80 14.78
CA PRO A 360 -11.43 28.69 14.27
C PRO A 360 -10.47 28.03 13.27
N PHE A 361 -10.37 26.70 13.27
CA PHE A 361 -9.51 25.94 12.36
C PHE A 361 -10.23 25.46 11.10
N LEU A 362 -11.55 25.60 11.05
CA LEU A 362 -12.34 25.08 9.94
C LEU A 362 -12.56 26.14 8.85
N THR A 363 -12.44 25.72 7.60
CA THR A 363 -12.74 26.58 6.45
C THR A 363 -13.80 25.88 5.60
N PRO A 364 -15.09 26.13 5.86
CA PRO A 364 -16.16 25.53 5.10
C PRO A 364 -16.20 26.10 3.67
N MET A 365 -16.14 25.21 2.68
CA MET A 365 -16.24 25.56 1.26
C MET A 365 -17.58 25.07 0.71
N ALA A 366 -18.37 25.97 0.15
CA ALA A 366 -19.64 25.62 -0.49
C ALA A 366 -19.62 26.04 -1.96
N MET A 367 -20.02 25.14 -2.84
CA MET A 367 -19.99 25.34 -4.29
C MET A 367 -21.36 25.10 -4.90
N THR A 368 -21.68 25.86 -5.92
CA THR A 368 -22.83 25.56 -6.75
C THR A 368 -22.51 24.36 -7.65
N LEU A 369 -23.45 23.44 -7.79
CA LEU A 369 -23.34 22.28 -8.69
C LEU A 369 -23.43 22.67 -10.17
N SER A 370 -23.25 23.96 -10.51
CA SER A 370 -23.32 24.45 -11.87
C SER A 370 -22.09 24.08 -12.69
N PRO A 371 -22.24 23.69 -13.95
CA PRO A 371 -21.12 23.41 -14.84
C PRO A 371 -20.17 24.60 -14.94
N GLY A 372 -18.89 24.41 -14.83
CA GLY A 372 -17.84 25.43 -15.00
C GLY A 372 -17.25 26.02 -13.73
N HIS A 373 -17.75 25.70 -12.54
CA HIS A 373 -17.04 26.04 -11.32
C HIS A 373 -15.94 25.01 -11.03
N PRO A 374 -14.70 25.45 -10.78
CA PRO A 374 -13.63 24.54 -10.37
C PRO A 374 -13.97 23.95 -9.01
N VAL A 375 -13.95 22.61 -8.93
CA VAL A 375 -14.02 21.91 -7.65
C VAL A 375 -12.63 21.96 -7.06
N PRO A 376 -12.45 22.30 -5.77
CA PRO A 376 -11.15 22.27 -5.11
C PRO A 376 -10.52 20.88 -5.22
N ARG A 377 -9.20 20.86 -5.23
CA ARG A 377 -8.46 19.59 -5.19
C ARG A 377 -8.62 18.99 -3.80
N LEU A 378 -9.09 17.74 -3.75
CA LEU A 378 -9.28 17.01 -2.49
C LEU A 378 -7.93 16.74 -1.80
N GLY A 379 -7.84 17.02 -0.49
CA GLY A 379 -6.63 16.88 0.30
C GLY A 379 -6.10 15.44 0.35
N HIS A 380 -4.76 15.28 0.42
CA HIS A 380 -4.11 13.99 0.55
C HIS A 380 -4.15 13.50 2.00
N LEU A 381 -4.72 12.32 2.25
CA LEU A 381 -4.87 11.70 3.57
C LEU A 381 -5.58 12.60 4.61
N THR A 382 -6.23 13.66 4.17
CA THR A 382 -7.01 14.54 5.00
C THR A 382 -8.41 13.97 5.17
N LEU A 383 -8.85 13.83 6.42
CA LEU A 383 -10.24 13.48 6.68
C LEU A 383 -11.12 14.68 6.32
N SER A 384 -12.09 14.46 5.44
CA SER A 384 -12.97 15.52 4.95
C SER A 384 -14.43 15.10 5.08
N MET A 385 -15.33 16.07 5.15
CA MET A 385 -16.77 15.87 5.17
C MET A 385 -17.38 16.42 3.90
N ALA A 386 -18.08 15.58 3.13
CA ALA A 386 -18.85 15.94 1.96
C ALA A 386 -20.31 16.16 2.34
N MET A 387 -20.91 17.28 1.93
CA MET A 387 -22.24 17.70 2.35
C MET A 387 -23.09 18.14 1.17
N ILE A 388 -24.41 17.95 1.31
CA ILE A 388 -25.41 18.62 0.47
C ILE A 388 -26.11 19.65 1.32
N LEU A 389 -26.04 20.91 0.90
CA LEU A 389 -26.66 22.04 1.56
C LEU A 389 -27.82 22.57 0.74
N ARG A 390 -28.92 22.92 1.39
CA ARG A 390 -30.06 23.58 0.76
C ARG A 390 -30.37 24.91 1.49
N SER A 391 -30.47 25.97 0.73
CA SER A 391 -30.87 27.28 1.32
C SER A 391 -32.26 27.19 1.94
N ARG A 392 -32.43 27.71 3.16
CA ARG A 392 -33.74 27.79 3.82
C ARG A 392 -34.71 28.77 3.08
N SER A 393 -34.17 29.67 2.28
CA SER A 393 -34.93 30.57 1.42
C SER A 393 -35.30 29.99 0.05
N GLY A 394 -34.93 28.71 -0.20
CA GLY A 394 -35.15 28.04 -1.49
C GLY A 394 -33.94 28.16 -2.44
N GLY A 395 -33.95 27.39 -3.50
CA GLY A 395 -32.86 27.36 -4.49
C GLY A 395 -32.29 25.96 -4.72
N PRO A 396 -31.38 25.82 -5.67
CA PRO A 396 -30.75 24.52 -5.96
C PRO A 396 -29.84 24.08 -4.80
N PRO A 397 -29.68 22.78 -4.62
CA PRO A 397 -28.76 22.24 -3.63
C PRO A 397 -27.32 22.62 -4.01
N ARG A 398 -26.48 22.78 -2.99
CA ARG A 398 -25.05 23.07 -3.11
C ARG A 398 -24.24 21.91 -2.55
N PHE A 399 -23.14 21.59 -3.20
CA PHE A 399 -22.12 20.72 -2.62
C PHE A 399 -21.23 21.55 -1.69
N ALA A 400 -20.95 21.02 -0.52
CA ALA A 400 -19.99 21.62 0.38
C ALA A 400 -18.97 20.57 0.82
N GLU A 401 -17.73 21.01 0.98
CA GLU A 401 -16.63 20.26 1.51
C GLU A 401 -16.07 20.96 2.73
N LEU A 402 -15.73 20.17 3.74
CA LEU A 402 -15.08 20.61 4.95
C LEU A 402 -13.89 19.70 5.26
N GLU A 403 -12.69 20.20 5.09
CA GLU A 403 -11.48 19.51 5.53
C GLU A 403 -11.30 19.62 7.03
N LEU A 404 -10.92 18.51 7.68
CA LEU A 404 -10.55 18.45 9.07
C LEU A 404 -9.02 18.57 9.15
N PRO A 405 -8.48 19.73 9.59
CA PRO A 405 -7.04 19.94 9.66
C PRO A 405 -6.33 18.91 10.53
N PRO A 406 -5.19 18.35 10.11
CA PRO A 406 -4.44 17.36 10.89
C PRO A 406 -3.95 17.88 12.26
N SER A 407 -3.92 19.20 12.44
CA SER A 407 -3.58 19.86 13.72
C SER A 407 -4.68 19.74 14.78
N LEU A 408 -5.93 19.46 14.39
CA LEU A 408 -7.02 19.23 15.33
C LEU A 408 -6.84 17.89 16.04
N SER A 409 -7.07 17.87 17.35
CA SER A 409 -7.18 16.63 18.11
C SER A 409 -8.31 15.77 17.54
N ARG A 410 -8.06 14.49 17.35
CA ARG A 410 -9.07 13.56 16.81
C ARG A 410 -10.19 13.30 17.81
N PHE A 411 -9.94 13.39 19.11
CA PHE A 411 -10.88 13.04 20.16
C PHE A 411 -10.95 14.12 21.23
N PHE A 412 -12.17 14.42 21.66
CA PHE A 412 -12.46 15.36 22.72
C PHE A 412 -13.19 14.67 23.87
N ALA A 413 -12.80 14.95 25.10
CA ALA A 413 -13.56 14.51 26.26
C ALA A 413 -14.81 15.40 26.41
N ALA A 414 -15.98 14.78 26.61
CA ALA A 414 -17.17 15.48 27.09
C ALA A 414 -16.95 15.88 28.57
N ALA A 415 -17.84 16.72 29.11
CA ALA A 415 -17.73 17.22 30.47
C ALA A 415 -17.36 16.15 31.49
N GLU A 416 -16.62 16.54 32.56
CA GLU A 416 -16.16 15.64 33.61
C GLU A 416 -17.34 14.90 34.27
N THR A 417 -17.48 13.64 33.94
CA THR A 417 -18.43 12.71 34.55
C THR A 417 -17.65 11.53 35.13
N PRO A 418 -18.21 10.73 36.05
CA PRO A 418 -17.53 9.53 36.56
C PRO A 418 -17.12 8.57 35.44
N GLU A 419 -17.89 8.52 34.34
CA GLU A 419 -17.54 7.84 33.11
C GLU A 419 -16.81 8.78 32.17
N ARG A 420 -15.65 8.36 31.68
CA ARG A 420 -14.88 9.13 30.70
C ARG A 420 -15.49 8.96 29.31
N VAL A 421 -16.34 9.93 28.94
CA VAL A 421 -16.95 9.97 27.59
C VAL A 421 -16.03 10.74 26.65
N VAL A 422 -15.69 10.10 25.53
CA VAL A 422 -14.81 10.63 24.48
C VAL A 422 -15.57 10.65 23.17
N VAL A 423 -15.48 11.76 22.44
CA VAL A 423 -16.22 11.97 21.18
C VAL A 423 -15.24 12.29 20.06
N PRO A 424 -15.33 11.59 18.91
CA PRO A 424 -14.55 11.94 17.72
C PRO A 424 -14.89 13.35 17.22
N VAL A 425 -13.91 14.09 16.75
CA VAL A 425 -14.08 15.47 16.28
C VAL A 425 -15.10 15.58 15.15
N GLU A 426 -15.17 14.62 14.25
CA GLU A 426 -16.14 14.55 13.16
C GLU A 426 -17.60 14.44 13.66
N GLU A 427 -17.81 13.80 14.79
CA GLU A 427 -19.15 13.71 15.41
C GLU A 427 -19.55 15.05 16.06
N ILE A 428 -18.58 15.78 16.64
CA ILE A 428 -18.80 17.12 17.20
C ILE A 428 -19.13 18.10 16.07
N ILE A 429 -18.40 18.05 14.97
CA ILE A 429 -18.65 18.87 13.79
C ILE A 429 -20.03 18.55 13.22
N ARG A 430 -20.39 17.26 13.08
CA ARG A 430 -21.70 16.81 12.59
C ARG A 430 -22.87 17.33 13.46
N GLY A 431 -22.66 17.35 14.78
CA GLY A 431 -23.63 17.89 15.75
C GLY A 431 -23.70 19.43 15.83
N SER A 432 -22.78 20.12 15.13
CA SER A 432 -22.65 21.60 15.16
C SER A 432 -22.73 22.23 13.76
N LEU A 433 -23.22 21.48 12.74
CA LEU A 433 -23.32 21.95 11.36
C LEU A 433 -24.25 23.16 11.19
N ASP A 434 -25.24 23.30 12.06
CA ASP A 434 -26.13 24.46 12.13
C ASP A 434 -25.41 25.77 12.50
N THR A 435 -24.34 25.67 13.27
CA THR A 435 -23.45 26.81 13.60
C THR A 435 -22.57 27.19 12.41
N LEU A 436 -22.09 26.19 11.64
CA LEU A 436 -21.28 26.42 10.43
C LEU A 436 -22.09 26.99 9.27
N TYR A 437 -23.35 26.58 9.13
CA TYR A 437 -24.23 26.93 8.03
C TYR A 437 -25.60 27.43 8.52
N PRO A 438 -25.68 28.60 9.16
CA PRO A 438 -26.90 29.06 9.85
C PRO A 438 -28.08 29.28 8.90
N ASP A 439 -27.80 29.68 7.64
CA ASP A 439 -28.84 29.97 6.63
C ASP A 439 -29.17 28.77 5.70
N MET A 440 -28.54 27.63 5.98
CA MET A 440 -28.65 26.42 5.14
C MET A 440 -29.21 25.27 5.95
N ALA A 441 -29.93 24.38 5.29
CA ALA A 441 -30.26 23.07 5.82
C ALA A 441 -29.22 22.07 5.27
N VAL A 442 -28.60 21.30 6.16
CA VAL A 442 -27.68 20.22 5.78
C VAL A 442 -28.52 18.97 5.58
N GLU A 443 -28.66 18.53 4.33
CA GLU A 443 -29.43 17.31 4.00
C GLU A 443 -28.61 16.03 4.18
N HIS A 444 -27.32 16.11 3.85
CA HIS A 444 -26.37 15.01 3.96
C HIS A 444 -25.02 15.49 4.44
N ALA A 445 -24.37 14.74 5.32
CA ALA A 445 -23.00 14.99 5.79
C ALA A 445 -22.28 13.64 6.03
N PHE A 446 -21.32 13.32 5.18
CA PHE A 446 -20.60 12.04 5.19
C PHE A 446 -19.10 12.26 5.09
N LEU A 447 -18.33 11.43 5.79
CA LEU A 447 -16.88 11.47 5.75
C LEU A 447 -16.32 10.82 4.49
N PHE A 448 -15.19 11.34 4.04
CA PHE A 448 -14.40 10.74 2.99
C PHE A 448 -12.90 11.05 3.16
N ARG A 449 -12.06 10.32 2.45
CA ARG A 449 -10.61 10.54 2.43
C ARG A 449 -10.03 10.12 1.09
N VAL A 450 -9.06 10.90 0.57
CA VAL A 450 -8.33 10.58 -0.66
C VAL A 450 -6.90 10.21 -0.32
N THR A 451 -6.43 9.05 -0.82
CA THR A 451 -5.02 8.68 -0.81
C THR A 451 -4.42 8.92 -2.20
N ARG A 452 -3.26 9.60 -2.25
CA ARG A 452 -2.56 9.93 -3.48
C ARG A 452 -1.23 9.19 -3.58
N SER A 453 -0.75 8.95 -4.80
CA SER A 453 0.59 8.39 -5.02
C SER A 453 1.65 9.31 -4.41
N ALA A 454 2.61 8.70 -3.70
CA ALA A 454 3.75 9.39 -3.10
C ALA A 454 5.02 9.20 -3.94
N GLU A 455 4.89 8.76 -5.18
CA GLU A 455 6.03 8.62 -6.08
C GLU A 455 6.57 10.01 -6.43
N LEU A 456 7.87 10.23 -6.20
CA LEU A 456 8.55 11.47 -6.54
C LEU A 456 9.21 11.28 -7.89
N GLU A 457 8.83 12.08 -8.86
CA GLU A 457 9.57 12.24 -10.09
C GLU A 457 10.73 13.21 -9.82
N LEU A 458 11.96 12.70 -9.84
CA LEU A 458 13.18 13.48 -9.65
C LEU A 458 13.98 13.40 -10.93
N ASP A 459 14.32 14.55 -11.49
CA ASP A 459 15.29 14.66 -12.59
C ASP A 459 16.70 14.75 -11.99
N GLU A 460 17.26 13.58 -11.65
CA GLU A 460 18.58 13.48 -10.99
C GLU A 460 19.73 13.87 -11.95
N GLU A 461 19.52 13.75 -13.26
CA GLU A 461 20.57 13.96 -14.27
C GLU A 461 20.72 15.43 -14.65
N HIS A 462 19.63 16.22 -14.51
CA HIS A 462 19.60 17.63 -14.91
C HIS A 462 19.39 18.60 -13.74
N ALA A 463 19.37 18.10 -12.49
CA ALA A 463 19.20 18.94 -11.32
C ALA A 463 20.49 19.73 -11.01
N ASP A 464 20.41 21.04 -11.01
CA ASP A 464 21.54 21.94 -10.60
C ASP A 464 21.94 21.74 -9.13
N ASP A 465 20.95 21.50 -8.24
CA ASP A 465 21.13 21.10 -6.83
C ASP A 465 20.10 20.05 -6.42
N LEU A 466 20.59 18.84 -6.13
CA LEU A 466 19.74 17.71 -5.69
C LEU A 466 19.00 17.99 -4.37
N LEU A 467 19.55 18.79 -3.44
CA LEU A 467 18.89 19.19 -2.21
C LEU A 467 17.62 19.98 -2.47
N ASP A 468 17.72 20.97 -3.36
CA ASP A 468 16.58 21.84 -3.68
C ASP A 468 15.54 21.10 -4.53
N GLU A 469 15.98 20.19 -5.41
CA GLU A 469 15.08 19.32 -6.17
C GLU A 469 14.28 18.38 -5.26
N VAL A 470 14.96 17.67 -4.35
CA VAL A 470 14.31 16.79 -3.38
C VAL A 470 13.40 17.58 -2.43
N ALA A 471 13.80 18.78 -2.00
CA ALA A 471 12.97 19.65 -1.16
C ALA A 471 11.68 20.08 -1.88
N ARG A 472 11.77 20.48 -3.16
CA ARG A 472 10.62 20.84 -4.01
C ARG A 472 9.69 19.64 -4.23
N ALA A 473 10.25 18.50 -4.62
CA ALA A 473 9.48 17.28 -4.84
C ALA A 473 8.80 16.78 -3.55
N ALA A 474 9.47 16.88 -2.40
CA ALA A 474 8.87 16.53 -1.11
C ALA A 474 7.69 17.46 -0.74
N ALA A 475 7.80 18.76 -1.04
CA ALA A 475 6.73 19.73 -0.79
C ALA A 475 5.49 19.51 -1.67
N THR A 476 5.67 18.93 -2.87
CA THR A 476 4.57 18.64 -3.81
C THR A 476 4.03 17.20 -3.71
N ARG A 477 4.55 16.37 -2.83
CA ARG A 477 4.16 14.95 -2.69
C ARG A 477 2.65 14.74 -2.56
N GLY A 478 1.94 15.56 -1.81
CA GLY A 478 0.49 15.52 -1.68
C GLY A 478 -0.28 15.83 -2.97
N GLN A 479 0.42 16.19 -4.06
CA GLN A 479 -0.15 16.53 -5.35
C GLN A 479 -0.12 15.38 -6.37
N GLY A 480 0.34 14.19 -5.99
CA GLY A 480 0.31 13.00 -6.85
C GLY A 480 -1.11 12.58 -7.24
N SER A 481 -1.21 11.68 -8.22
CA SER A 481 -2.50 11.13 -8.66
C SER A 481 -3.19 10.37 -7.53
N ALA A 482 -4.52 10.48 -7.44
CA ALA A 482 -5.30 9.72 -6.48
C ALA A 482 -5.21 8.22 -6.81
N VAL A 483 -5.01 7.40 -5.78
CA VAL A 483 -4.93 5.93 -5.89
C VAL A 483 -6.01 5.23 -5.07
N ARG A 484 -6.73 5.99 -4.22
CA ARG A 484 -7.82 5.49 -3.38
C ARG A 484 -8.76 6.61 -2.99
N LEU A 485 -10.07 6.33 -2.96
CA LEU A 485 -11.12 7.21 -2.42
C LEU A 485 -11.97 6.39 -1.45
N GLU A 486 -11.80 6.67 -0.17
CA GLU A 486 -12.57 6.06 0.93
C GLU A 486 -13.78 6.92 1.24
N VAL A 487 -14.94 6.32 1.45
CA VAL A 487 -16.17 7.01 1.83
C VAL A 487 -16.85 6.30 2.99
N GLU A 488 -17.52 7.06 3.85
CA GLU A 488 -18.32 6.52 4.94
C GLU A 488 -19.48 5.68 4.39
N ARG A 489 -19.71 4.52 5.00
CA ARG A 489 -20.80 3.61 4.60
C ARG A 489 -22.15 4.32 4.58
N GLY A 490 -22.93 4.06 3.53
CA GLY A 490 -24.23 4.67 3.35
C GLY A 490 -24.20 6.09 2.78
N MET A 491 -23.05 6.58 2.34
CA MET A 491 -22.98 7.83 1.61
C MET A 491 -23.90 7.78 0.38
N PRO A 492 -24.78 8.79 0.16
CA PRO A 492 -25.67 8.83 -0.99
C PRO A 492 -24.93 8.75 -2.31
N ALA A 493 -25.52 8.07 -3.29
CA ALA A 493 -24.92 7.86 -4.61
C ALA A 493 -24.51 9.17 -5.31
N ILE A 494 -25.29 10.24 -5.08
CA ILE A 494 -24.98 11.57 -5.64
C ILE A 494 -23.64 12.11 -5.09
N LEU A 495 -23.39 11.98 -3.78
CA LEU A 495 -22.12 12.44 -3.18
C LEU A 495 -20.95 11.58 -3.66
N ARG A 496 -21.13 10.27 -3.71
CA ARG A 496 -20.10 9.35 -4.23
C ARG A 496 -19.74 9.69 -5.68
N ALA A 497 -20.74 9.91 -6.52
CA ALA A 497 -20.54 10.26 -7.91
C ALA A 497 -19.81 11.61 -8.08
N LEU A 498 -20.16 12.61 -7.27
CA LEU A 498 -19.50 13.92 -7.30
C LEU A 498 -18.02 13.83 -6.90
N LEU A 499 -17.71 13.13 -5.82
CA LEU A 499 -16.35 12.93 -5.36
C LEU A 499 -15.51 12.15 -6.39
N LEU A 500 -16.08 11.06 -6.91
CA LEU A 500 -15.39 10.22 -7.89
C LEU A 500 -15.17 10.95 -9.22
N GLU A 501 -16.15 11.73 -9.68
CA GLU A 501 -16.01 12.53 -10.90
C GLU A 501 -14.92 13.61 -10.74
N ASN A 502 -14.84 14.23 -9.56
CA ASN A 502 -13.79 15.20 -9.26
C ASN A 502 -12.40 14.56 -9.36
N VAL A 503 -12.17 13.44 -8.68
CA VAL A 503 -10.93 12.68 -8.75
C VAL A 503 -10.60 12.24 -10.18
N ARG A 504 -11.57 11.70 -10.92
CA ARG A 504 -11.39 11.25 -12.32
C ARG A 504 -11.02 12.38 -13.26
N ARG A 505 -11.57 13.56 -13.05
CA ARG A 505 -11.27 14.75 -13.85
C ARG A 505 -9.81 15.17 -13.68
N GLU A 506 -9.32 15.20 -12.43
CA GLU A 506 -7.90 15.44 -12.15
C GLU A 506 -7.00 14.40 -12.82
N GLN A 507 -7.32 13.12 -12.68
CA GLN A 507 -6.54 12.02 -13.22
C GLN A 507 -6.50 12.05 -14.76
N THR A 508 -7.62 12.34 -15.41
CA THR A 508 -7.70 12.46 -16.87
C THR A 508 -6.86 13.64 -17.38
N ALA A 509 -6.90 14.77 -16.68
CA ALA A 509 -6.09 15.94 -17.02
C ALA A 509 -4.58 15.67 -16.87
N ALA A 510 -4.19 14.83 -15.91
CA ALA A 510 -2.81 14.42 -15.66
C ALA A 510 -2.35 13.19 -16.48
N GLY A 511 -3.22 12.58 -17.31
CA GLY A 511 -2.90 11.34 -18.03
C GLY A 511 -2.72 10.11 -17.12
N ALA A 512 -3.13 10.22 -15.86
CA ALA A 512 -2.93 9.19 -14.85
C ALA A 512 -3.98 8.06 -14.90
N PRO A 513 -3.74 6.90 -14.24
CA PRO A 513 -4.72 5.85 -14.06
C PRO A 513 -5.99 6.38 -13.38
N VAL A 514 -7.17 6.15 -13.99
CA VAL A 514 -8.44 6.66 -13.48
C VAL A 514 -8.99 5.69 -12.45
N LEU A 515 -9.33 6.20 -11.26
CA LEU A 515 -10.03 5.45 -10.22
C LEU A 515 -11.36 4.95 -10.76
N ALA A 516 -11.60 3.71 -10.53
CA ALA A 516 -12.76 3.06 -11.06
C ALA A 516 -13.99 3.24 -10.16
N ASP A 517 -13.83 3.22 -8.81
CA ASP A 517 -14.93 3.41 -7.85
C ASP A 517 -14.45 3.98 -6.51
N VAL A 518 -15.38 4.14 -5.58
CA VAL A 518 -15.13 4.50 -4.19
C VAL A 518 -15.10 3.25 -3.31
N GLU A 519 -14.34 3.29 -2.23
CA GLU A 519 -14.28 2.23 -1.23
C GLU A 519 -15.14 2.61 -0.02
N GLU A 520 -16.22 1.87 0.21
CA GLU A 520 -17.07 2.09 1.39
C GLU A 520 -16.42 1.51 2.64
N VAL A 521 -16.21 2.36 3.65
CA VAL A 521 -15.61 1.99 4.92
C VAL A 521 -16.69 1.71 5.97
N ASP A 522 -16.63 0.52 6.56
CA ASP A 522 -17.49 0.13 7.68
C ASP A 522 -16.81 0.44 9.00
N GLY A 523 -17.01 1.63 9.52
CA GLY A 523 -16.36 2.09 10.76
C GLY A 523 -15.75 3.47 10.59
N PRO A 524 -14.85 3.88 11.51
CA PRO A 524 -14.15 5.16 11.38
C PRO A 524 -13.21 5.17 10.19
N ILE A 525 -13.29 6.19 9.37
CA ILE A 525 -12.26 6.51 8.38
C ILE A 525 -11.03 7.02 9.14
N ASP A 526 -9.84 6.65 8.67
CA ASP A 526 -8.56 7.00 9.31
C ASP A 526 -8.37 6.46 10.74
N LEU A 527 -8.21 5.15 10.84
CA LEU A 527 -7.92 4.46 12.10
C LEU A 527 -6.52 4.80 12.70
N ARG A 528 -5.65 5.55 12.00
CA ARG A 528 -4.38 6.05 12.56
C ARG A 528 -4.64 6.96 13.76
N GLY A 529 -5.75 7.69 13.74
CA GLY A 529 -6.17 8.61 14.80
C GLY A 529 -6.48 7.94 16.14
N VAL A 530 -6.73 6.62 16.20
CA VAL A 530 -7.08 5.95 17.47
C VAL A 530 -5.99 6.00 18.53
N THR A 531 -4.74 6.27 18.14
CA THR A 531 -3.63 6.48 19.09
C THR A 531 -3.76 7.79 19.89
N GLN A 532 -4.62 8.72 19.45
CA GLN A 532 -4.90 9.98 20.15
C GLN A 532 -6.01 9.85 21.21
N LEU A 533 -6.59 8.65 21.38
CA LEU A 533 -7.57 8.43 22.44
C LEU A 533 -6.96 8.79 23.80
N PRO A 534 -7.62 9.66 24.60
CA PRO A 534 -7.08 10.11 25.89
C PRO A 534 -7.26 9.02 26.95
N LEU A 535 -6.34 8.06 26.95
CA LEU A 535 -6.31 6.96 27.90
C LEU A 535 -5.70 7.41 29.24
N PRO A 536 -6.14 6.84 30.38
CA PRO A 536 -5.52 7.12 31.64
C PRO A 536 -4.05 6.65 31.69
N GLU A 537 -3.26 7.24 32.57
CA GLU A 537 -1.91 6.81 32.87
C GLU A 537 -1.94 5.56 33.78
N ASP A 538 -2.32 4.44 33.19
CA ASP A 538 -2.35 3.12 33.83
C ASP A 538 -1.27 2.24 33.20
N PRO A 539 -0.24 1.82 33.96
CA PRO A 539 0.83 0.95 33.44
C PRO A 539 0.33 -0.35 32.85
N SER A 540 -0.83 -0.85 33.29
CA SER A 540 -1.41 -2.09 32.76
C SER A 540 -1.90 -1.99 31.31
N LEU A 541 -2.08 -0.76 30.81
CA LEU A 541 -2.52 -0.48 29.44
C LEU A 541 -1.40 -0.60 28.40
N SER A 542 -0.15 -0.65 28.81
CA SER A 542 1.02 -0.71 27.91
C SER A 542 1.96 -1.84 28.31
N TYR A 543 2.79 -2.28 27.37
CA TYR A 543 3.87 -3.18 27.70
C TYR A 543 4.77 -2.56 28.79
N PRO A 544 5.22 -3.35 29.79
CA PRO A 544 6.14 -2.86 30.81
C PRO A 544 7.46 -2.40 30.16
N PRO A 545 8.12 -1.37 30.67
CA PRO A 545 9.46 -1.01 30.21
C PRO A 545 10.41 -2.17 30.35
N ILE A 546 11.38 -2.27 29.42
CA ILE A 546 12.43 -3.29 29.50
C ILE A 546 13.66 -2.76 30.24
N GLU A 547 14.29 -3.62 30.99
CA GLU A 547 15.59 -3.33 31.61
C GLU A 547 16.69 -3.62 30.58
N MET A 548 17.25 -2.55 29.99
CA MET A 548 18.27 -2.68 28.94
C MET A 548 19.65 -2.92 29.58
N ARG A 549 20.39 -3.88 29.02
CA ARG A 549 21.81 -4.06 29.38
C ARG A 549 22.65 -2.89 28.86
N ARG A 550 23.75 -2.60 29.57
CA ARG A 550 24.62 -1.47 29.26
C ARG A 550 26.05 -1.95 29.05
N PRO A 551 26.41 -2.51 27.89
CA PRO A 551 27.69 -3.20 27.66
C PRO A 551 28.95 -2.35 27.92
N PHE A 552 28.83 -1.02 27.81
CA PHE A 552 29.95 -0.11 28.09
C PHE A 552 29.91 0.53 29.48
N ALA A 553 29.00 0.11 30.41
CA ALA A 553 28.84 0.78 31.71
C ALA A 553 30.12 0.86 32.53
N ASP A 554 30.87 -0.23 32.57
CA ASP A 554 32.10 -0.34 33.38
C ASP A 554 33.36 0.08 32.62
N SER A 555 33.23 0.61 31.38
CA SER A 555 34.38 1.04 30.60
C SER A 555 34.56 2.55 30.63
N PRO A 556 35.76 3.06 30.90
CA PRO A 556 36.03 4.50 30.83
C PRO A 556 35.94 5.03 29.41
N SER A 557 36.22 4.19 28.38
CA SER A 557 36.10 4.55 26.96
C SER A 557 35.57 3.39 26.14
N VAL A 558 34.73 3.71 25.15
CA VAL A 558 34.24 2.73 24.17
C VAL A 558 35.40 2.18 23.33
N PHE A 559 36.43 3.03 23.04
CA PHE A 559 37.57 2.66 22.23
C PHE A 559 38.47 1.63 22.96
N ASP A 560 38.65 1.78 24.26
CA ASP A 560 39.40 0.80 25.06
C ASP A 560 38.73 -0.57 25.10
N THR A 561 37.40 -0.60 25.10
CA THR A 561 36.65 -1.85 25.04
C THR A 561 36.80 -2.50 23.66
N ILE A 562 36.63 -1.75 22.58
CA ILE A 562 36.76 -2.28 21.22
C ILE A 562 38.21 -2.69 20.92
N ALA A 563 39.18 -2.02 21.52
CA ALA A 563 40.60 -2.39 21.37
C ALA A 563 40.94 -3.76 21.97
N ARG A 564 40.19 -4.21 22.95
CA ARG A 564 40.36 -5.55 23.60
C ARG A 564 39.73 -6.69 22.81
N GLY A 565 38.78 -6.41 21.95
CA GLY A 565 38.08 -7.36 21.08
C GLY A 565 36.77 -6.80 20.53
N ASP A 566 36.24 -7.46 19.51
CA ASP A 566 34.97 -7.14 18.94
C ASP A 566 33.83 -7.16 19.97
N LEU A 567 32.84 -6.29 19.81
CA LEU A 567 31.62 -6.30 20.62
C LEU A 567 30.39 -6.44 19.73
N LEU A 568 29.59 -7.45 19.98
CA LEU A 568 28.27 -7.65 19.35
C LEU A 568 27.18 -7.33 20.36
N VAL A 569 26.28 -6.40 20.00
CA VAL A 569 25.14 -5.99 20.83
C VAL A 569 23.82 -6.22 20.11
N HIS A 570 22.77 -6.47 20.88
CA HIS A 570 21.42 -6.78 20.37
C HIS A 570 20.39 -5.80 20.93
N HIS A 571 20.03 -4.80 20.13
CA HIS A 571 18.98 -3.82 20.45
C HIS A 571 17.58 -4.44 20.35
N PRO A 572 16.60 -3.98 21.14
CA PRO A 572 16.66 -2.98 22.20
C PRO A 572 17.10 -3.56 23.56
N PHE A 573 17.47 -4.85 23.62
CA PHE A 573 17.88 -5.56 24.86
C PHE A 573 19.21 -5.00 25.41
N ASP A 574 20.09 -4.55 24.51
CA ASP A 574 21.24 -3.71 24.82
C ASP A 574 20.89 -2.26 24.46
N SER A 575 21.21 -1.33 25.38
CA SER A 575 20.88 0.08 25.24
C SER A 575 21.53 0.72 23.99
N PHE A 576 20.73 1.22 23.06
CA PHE A 576 21.21 1.97 21.91
C PHE A 576 21.90 3.27 22.32
N ALA A 577 21.40 3.93 23.36
CA ALA A 577 21.96 5.16 23.89
C ALA A 577 23.35 4.93 24.51
N ASP A 578 23.53 3.84 25.28
CA ASP A 578 24.81 3.54 25.94
C ASP A 578 25.81 2.85 25.00
N THR A 579 25.40 2.50 23.80
CA THR A 579 26.28 1.86 22.83
C THR A 579 26.51 2.78 21.61
N VAL A 580 25.59 2.80 20.64
CA VAL A 580 25.78 3.52 19.37
C VAL A 580 25.88 5.03 19.58
N VAL A 581 24.97 5.62 20.39
CA VAL A 581 25.00 7.08 20.65
C VAL A 581 26.27 7.43 21.42
N ARG A 582 26.62 6.66 22.44
CA ARG A 582 27.84 6.86 23.23
C ARG A 582 29.10 6.77 22.37
N TYR A 583 29.18 5.81 21.44
CA TYR A 583 30.31 5.67 20.52
C TYR A 583 30.54 6.96 19.69
N ILE A 584 29.50 7.54 19.14
CA ILE A 584 29.63 8.77 18.35
C ILE A 584 29.91 9.99 19.26
N ARG A 585 29.29 10.07 20.43
CA ARG A 585 29.55 11.16 21.41
C ARG A 585 30.99 11.15 21.93
N GLU A 586 31.53 10.00 22.28
CA GLU A 586 32.91 9.89 22.70
C GLU A 586 33.85 10.21 21.55
N ALA A 587 33.54 9.74 20.31
CA ALA A 587 34.32 10.12 19.13
C ALA A 587 34.31 11.64 18.89
N SER A 588 33.22 12.32 19.16
CA SER A 588 33.12 13.78 19.07
C SER A 588 34.00 14.48 20.12
N ALA A 589 34.00 13.95 21.34
CA ALA A 589 34.66 14.60 22.49
C ALA A 589 36.15 14.29 22.59
N ASP A 590 36.61 13.12 22.16
CA ASP A 590 37.99 12.62 22.29
C ASP A 590 38.97 13.43 21.43
N PRO A 591 39.99 14.11 22.02
CA PRO A 591 40.94 14.94 21.29
C PRO A 591 41.81 14.15 20.29
N ASP A 592 41.99 12.85 20.52
CA ASP A 592 42.78 12.00 19.63
C ASP A 592 42.01 11.55 18.38
N VAL A 593 40.72 11.68 18.35
CA VAL A 593 39.89 11.40 17.15
C VAL A 593 40.09 12.50 16.12
N GLN A 594 40.52 12.11 14.93
CA GLN A 594 40.85 13.01 13.82
C GLN A 594 39.72 13.08 12.79
N ALA A 595 39.03 11.95 12.56
CA ALA A 595 37.96 11.89 11.56
C ALA A 595 36.81 10.96 11.99
N ILE A 596 35.60 11.34 11.57
CA ILE A 596 34.36 10.54 11.71
C ILE A 596 33.69 10.47 10.35
N LYS A 597 33.50 9.27 9.79
CA LYS A 597 32.73 9.05 8.57
C LYS A 597 31.51 8.20 8.92
N ILE A 598 30.31 8.60 8.45
CA ILE A 598 29.06 7.92 8.80
C ILE A 598 28.05 7.95 7.67
N THR A 599 27.21 6.91 7.56
CA THR A 599 26.07 6.89 6.64
C THR A 599 24.77 7.17 7.41
N LEU A 600 23.95 8.10 6.92
CA LEU A 600 22.69 8.49 7.56
C LEU A 600 21.52 8.28 6.57
N TYR A 601 20.50 7.51 6.99
CA TYR A 601 19.35 7.16 6.16
C TYR A 601 18.03 7.72 6.75
N ARG A 602 17.67 7.27 7.95
CA ARG A 602 16.52 7.73 8.75
C ARG A 602 17.03 8.04 10.14
N VAL A 603 17.17 9.29 10.47
CA VAL A 603 17.84 9.71 11.71
C VAL A 603 16.83 10.05 12.80
N GLY A 604 15.68 10.61 12.42
CA GLY A 604 14.67 11.13 13.33
C GLY A 604 15.07 12.46 13.98
N GLU A 605 14.10 13.18 14.52
CA GLU A 605 14.30 14.43 15.25
C GLU A 605 13.64 14.34 16.64
N PRO A 606 14.31 14.78 17.72
CA PRO A 606 15.72 15.19 17.81
C PRO A 606 16.70 14.01 17.68
N SER A 607 17.97 14.30 17.22
CA SER A 607 18.97 13.24 17.03
C SER A 607 20.26 13.53 17.79
N PRO A 608 20.53 12.84 18.90
CA PRO A 608 21.78 13.01 19.66
C PRO A 608 23.03 12.59 18.88
N ILE A 609 22.88 11.79 17.82
CA ILE A 609 23.97 11.40 16.93
C ILE A 609 24.35 12.58 16.03
N VAL A 610 23.37 13.27 15.46
CA VAL A 610 23.60 14.44 14.61
C VAL A 610 24.21 15.60 15.44
N ASP A 611 23.68 15.82 16.63
CA ASP A 611 24.23 16.84 17.55
C ASP A 611 25.72 16.55 17.84
N ALA A 612 26.08 15.31 18.09
CA ALA A 612 27.47 14.91 18.31
C ALA A 612 28.36 15.09 17.05
N LEU A 613 27.83 14.86 15.84
CA LEU A 613 28.57 15.09 14.60
C LEU A 613 28.78 16.58 14.32
N ILE A 614 27.78 17.42 14.61
CA ILE A 614 27.86 18.88 14.52
C ILE A 614 28.94 19.40 15.51
N ASP A 615 28.92 18.90 16.75
CA ASP A 615 29.92 19.26 17.76
C ASP A 615 31.33 18.80 17.35
N ALA A 616 31.48 17.62 16.76
CA ALA A 616 32.76 17.14 16.23
C ALA A 616 33.29 18.06 15.11
N ALA A 617 32.47 18.46 14.17
CA ALA A 617 32.83 19.39 13.09
C ALA A 617 33.24 20.74 13.63
N ARG A 618 32.49 21.32 14.58
CA ARG A 618 32.82 22.58 15.25
C ARG A 618 34.14 22.53 16.05
N ARG A 619 34.53 21.36 16.52
CA ARG A 619 35.83 21.09 17.18
C ARG A 619 36.97 20.89 16.18
N GLY A 620 36.72 21.03 14.89
CA GLY A 620 37.72 20.93 13.84
C GLY A 620 38.07 19.50 13.41
N LYS A 621 37.25 18.50 13.79
CA LYS A 621 37.44 17.12 13.29
C LYS A 621 36.92 16.99 11.87
N ALA A 622 37.55 16.13 11.07
CA ALA A 622 37.10 15.81 9.72
C ALA A 622 35.83 14.95 9.78
N VAL A 623 34.66 15.56 9.73
CA VAL A 623 33.37 14.86 9.71
C VAL A 623 32.89 14.71 8.27
N THR A 624 32.65 13.46 7.83
CA THR A 624 32.05 13.15 6.52
C THR A 624 30.78 12.36 6.75
N ALA A 625 29.63 12.94 6.38
CA ALA A 625 28.33 12.30 6.45
C ALA A 625 27.78 12.02 5.06
N PHE A 626 27.51 10.76 4.77
CA PHE A 626 26.69 10.40 3.61
C PHE A 626 25.21 10.44 4.03
N VAL A 627 24.47 11.43 3.52
CA VAL A 627 23.05 11.61 3.83
C VAL A 627 22.19 11.16 2.65
N GLU A 628 21.36 10.15 2.88
CA GLU A 628 20.44 9.65 1.85
C GLU A 628 19.22 10.57 1.74
N LEU A 629 19.24 11.52 0.81
CA LEU A 629 18.18 12.52 0.63
C LEU A 629 16.87 11.89 0.14
N LYS A 630 16.94 10.76 -0.57
CA LYS A 630 15.78 10.04 -1.13
C LYS A 630 15.19 9.01 -0.15
N ALA A 631 15.43 9.17 1.15
CA ALA A 631 14.79 8.35 2.18
C ALA A 631 13.30 8.72 2.26
N ARG A 632 12.45 7.84 1.71
CA ARG A 632 11.01 8.10 1.54
C ARG A 632 10.34 8.52 2.85
N PHE A 633 9.62 9.64 2.83
CA PHE A 633 8.95 10.35 3.93
C PHE A 633 9.87 11.06 4.93
N ASP A 634 11.18 10.92 4.82
CA ASP A 634 12.17 11.63 5.65
C ASP A 634 12.96 12.67 4.85
N GLU A 635 12.57 12.95 3.61
CA GLU A 635 13.33 13.82 2.70
C GLU A 635 13.55 15.22 3.27
N ALA A 636 12.48 15.85 3.79
CA ALA A 636 12.58 17.21 4.37
C ALA A 636 13.51 17.23 5.60
N VAL A 637 13.40 16.22 6.46
CA VAL A 637 14.27 16.07 7.64
C VAL A 637 15.73 15.90 7.20
N ASN A 638 15.99 15.03 6.23
CA ASN A 638 17.35 14.77 5.76
C ASN A 638 17.97 15.97 5.03
N VAL A 639 17.17 16.78 4.33
CA VAL A 639 17.60 18.06 3.73
C VAL A 639 18.01 19.05 4.84
N GLY A 640 17.19 19.20 5.88
CA GLY A 640 17.50 20.07 7.02
C GLY A 640 18.78 19.65 7.74
N LEU A 641 18.95 18.35 7.96
CA LEU A 641 20.12 17.76 8.60
C LEU A 641 21.40 17.98 7.75
N ALA A 642 21.32 17.78 6.42
CA ALA A 642 22.45 18.02 5.54
C ALA A 642 22.93 19.47 5.62
N ARG A 643 22.01 20.42 5.54
CA ARG A 643 22.33 21.86 5.69
C ARG A 643 22.93 22.21 7.06
N ALA A 644 22.42 21.61 8.14
CA ALA A 644 22.94 21.86 9.49
C ALA A 644 24.38 21.34 9.66
N LEU A 645 24.70 20.17 9.15
CA LEU A 645 26.06 19.60 9.16
C LEU A 645 27.04 20.43 8.31
N GLU A 646 26.64 20.86 7.11
CA GLU A 646 27.46 21.73 6.26
C GLU A 646 27.74 23.07 6.90
N ALA A 647 26.73 23.70 7.51
CA ALA A 647 26.88 24.95 8.26
C ALA A 647 27.83 24.82 9.46
N ALA A 648 27.98 23.64 10.04
CA ALA A 648 28.94 23.35 11.11
C ALA A 648 30.37 23.07 10.61
N GLY A 649 30.58 23.00 9.30
CA GLY A 649 31.89 22.69 8.68
C GLY A 649 32.08 21.20 8.37
N GLY A 650 31.05 20.37 8.45
CA GLY A 650 31.07 18.97 8.04
C GLY A 650 31.01 18.84 6.53
N HIS A 651 31.59 17.76 6.00
CA HIS A 651 31.45 17.39 4.60
C HIS A 651 30.25 16.45 4.41
N VAL A 652 29.26 16.89 3.61
CA VAL A 652 28.05 16.10 3.34
C VAL A 652 28.05 15.59 1.91
N VAL A 653 27.88 14.28 1.75
CA VAL A 653 27.65 13.62 0.47
C VAL A 653 26.15 13.36 0.32
N ARG A 654 25.56 13.86 -0.78
CA ARG A 654 24.12 14.00 -0.98
C ARG A 654 23.52 12.92 -1.88
N GLY A 655 23.95 11.66 -1.73
CA GLY A 655 23.48 10.53 -2.52
C GLY A 655 24.40 10.18 -3.69
N ILE A 656 24.07 9.11 -4.38
CA ILE A 656 24.70 8.62 -5.61
C ILE A 656 23.61 8.49 -6.67
N VAL A 657 23.90 8.96 -7.91
CA VAL A 657 22.96 8.83 -9.03
C VAL A 657 22.64 7.36 -9.29
N GLY A 658 21.38 7.01 -9.43
CA GLY A 658 20.92 5.67 -9.72
C GLY A 658 21.00 4.65 -8.58
N LEU A 659 21.64 4.96 -7.44
CA LEU A 659 21.75 4.10 -6.26
C LEU A 659 21.19 4.79 -5.02
N LYS A 660 20.66 3.97 -4.09
CA LYS A 660 20.31 4.44 -2.74
C LYS A 660 21.23 3.79 -1.72
N ASN A 661 21.78 4.59 -0.82
CA ASN A 661 22.59 4.05 0.26
C ASN A 661 21.71 3.55 1.41
N HIS A 662 21.82 2.26 1.73
CA HIS A 662 21.11 1.65 2.85
C HIS A 662 22.06 1.00 3.86
N ALA A 663 23.37 1.07 3.66
CA ALA A 663 24.37 0.63 4.62
C ALA A 663 24.30 1.45 5.92
N LYS A 664 24.54 0.82 7.07
CA LYS A 664 24.60 1.46 8.36
C LYS A 664 25.99 1.22 8.92
N VAL A 665 26.89 2.17 8.69
CA VAL A 665 28.30 2.07 9.01
C VAL A 665 28.85 3.41 9.46
N ALA A 666 29.67 3.36 10.52
CA ALA A 666 30.46 4.51 10.97
C ALA A 666 31.92 4.10 11.13
N LEU A 667 32.83 4.96 10.72
CA LEU A 667 34.26 4.80 10.81
C LEU A 667 34.83 5.99 11.60
N VAL A 668 35.53 5.69 12.69
CA VAL A 668 36.25 6.66 13.51
C VAL A 668 37.76 6.41 13.31
N VAL A 669 38.49 7.45 13.01
CA VAL A 669 39.97 7.42 12.91
C VAL A 669 40.54 8.15 14.11
N ARG A 670 41.24 7.40 14.96
CA ARG A 670 41.87 7.88 16.19
C ARG A 670 43.39 7.77 16.10
N ARG A 671 44.09 8.73 16.65
CA ARG A 671 45.57 8.69 16.75
C ARG A 671 45.98 7.92 18.02
N GLU A 672 46.78 6.87 17.86
CA GLU A 672 47.27 6.06 18.98
C GLU A 672 48.73 5.74 18.73
N GLY A 673 49.61 6.04 19.70
CA GLY A 673 51.03 5.73 19.62
C GLY A 673 51.72 6.29 18.36
N GLY A 674 51.27 7.43 17.84
CA GLY A 674 51.81 8.04 16.63
C GLY A 674 51.26 7.48 15.32
N SER A 675 50.38 6.47 15.36
CA SER A 675 49.72 5.88 14.18
C SER A 675 48.21 6.15 14.17
N ALA A 676 47.58 6.05 12.97
CA ALA A 676 46.14 6.12 12.87
C ALA A 676 45.52 4.74 13.07
N ARG A 677 44.67 4.59 14.09
CA ARG A 677 43.86 3.40 14.33
C ARG A 677 42.42 3.66 13.92
N ARG A 678 41.78 2.65 13.34
CA ARG A 678 40.41 2.72 12.85
C ARG A 678 39.49 1.89 13.75
N TYR A 679 38.34 2.50 14.09
CA TYR A 679 37.28 1.86 14.83
C TYR A 679 36.03 1.91 13.96
N VAL A 680 35.33 0.79 13.90
CA VAL A 680 34.18 0.64 12.99
C VAL A 680 32.95 0.19 13.76
N HIS A 681 31.81 0.81 13.47
CA HIS A 681 30.51 0.32 13.84
C HIS A 681 29.77 -0.13 12.57
N ILE A 682 29.20 -1.33 12.57
CA ILE A 682 28.33 -1.86 11.51
C ILE A 682 27.01 -2.29 12.15
N GLY A 683 25.90 -1.70 11.71
CA GLY A 683 24.57 -2.00 12.23
C GLY A 683 23.65 -2.65 11.20
N THR A 684 22.69 -3.44 11.68
CA THR A 684 21.54 -3.86 10.89
C THR A 684 20.46 -2.77 10.87
N GLY A 685 20.40 -1.91 11.88
CA GLY A 685 19.45 -0.82 12.11
C GLY A 685 19.97 0.58 11.81
N ASN A 686 19.06 1.53 11.62
CA ASN A 686 19.37 2.93 11.36
C ASN A 686 19.96 3.64 12.59
N TYR A 687 20.65 4.76 12.36
CA TYR A 687 21.15 5.65 13.39
C TYR A 687 20.02 6.53 13.95
N ASN A 688 19.01 5.89 14.56
CA ASN A 688 17.80 6.53 15.06
C ASN A 688 17.45 5.97 16.44
N THR A 689 17.45 6.82 17.46
CA THR A 689 17.25 6.42 18.87
C THR A 689 15.89 5.75 19.08
N ARG A 690 14.83 6.29 18.49
CA ARG A 690 13.48 5.73 18.61
C ARG A 690 13.39 4.33 18.01
N SER A 691 13.98 4.13 16.82
CA SER A 691 14.05 2.78 16.21
C SER A 691 14.91 1.84 17.04
N GLY A 692 16.00 2.33 17.63
CA GLY A 692 16.88 1.53 18.49
C GLY A 692 16.21 0.98 19.75
N GLU A 693 15.08 1.57 20.16
CA GLU A 693 14.27 1.13 21.31
C GLU A 693 13.06 0.26 20.90
N GLN A 694 12.67 0.27 19.63
CA GLN A 694 11.45 -0.36 19.15
C GLN A 694 11.68 -1.51 18.16
N TYR A 695 12.89 -1.60 17.57
CA TYR A 695 13.24 -2.60 16.58
C TYR A 695 14.31 -3.54 17.14
N THR A 696 14.25 -4.81 16.76
CA THR A 696 15.34 -5.72 17.07
C THR A 696 16.45 -5.56 16.03
N ASP A 697 17.61 -5.09 16.44
CA ASP A 697 18.75 -4.87 15.58
C ASP A 697 20.04 -5.38 16.23
N LEU A 698 21.05 -5.66 15.40
CA LEU A 698 22.39 -6.05 15.82
C LEU A 698 23.39 -4.98 15.43
N SER A 699 24.37 -4.75 16.28
CA SER A 699 25.49 -3.84 16.03
C SER A 699 26.81 -4.54 16.37
N LEU A 700 27.76 -4.48 15.42
CA LEU A 700 29.15 -4.91 15.60
C LEU A 700 30.03 -3.68 15.79
N PHE A 701 30.80 -3.65 16.86
CA PHE A 701 31.90 -2.71 17.06
C PHE A 701 33.20 -3.46 16.92
N THR A 702 34.09 -3.01 16.05
CA THR A 702 35.36 -3.71 15.76
C THR A 702 36.48 -2.75 15.42
N ASN A 703 37.70 -3.18 15.65
CA ASN A 703 38.91 -2.54 15.14
C ASN A 703 39.74 -3.49 14.24
N ASP A 704 39.11 -4.56 13.71
CA ASP A 704 39.73 -5.43 12.70
C ASP A 704 40.18 -4.60 11.50
N ASP A 705 41.49 -4.64 11.22
CA ASP A 705 42.12 -3.79 10.21
C ASP A 705 41.63 -4.12 8.79
N ALA A 706 41.26 -5.38 8.52
CA ALA A 706 40.73 -5.76 7.21
C ALA A 706 39.29 -5.24 7.00
N ILE A 707 38.41 -5.35 8.00
CA ILE A 707 37.08 -4.75 7.97
C ILE A 707 37.18 -3.22 7.86
N ALA A 708 38.06 -2.62 8.65
CA ALA A 708 38.25 -1.17 8.67
C ALA A 708 38.79 -0.60 7.34
N ARG A 709 39.63 -1.36 6.61
CA ARG A 709 40.03 -1.01 5.24
C ARG A 709 38.90 -1.12 4.25
N ASP A 710 38.14 -2.21 4.26
CA ASP A 710 36.99 -2.39 3.39
C ASP A 710 35.97 -1.24 3.60
N VAL A 711 35.71 -0.83 4.85
CA VAL A 711 34.86 0.32 5.18
C VAL A 711 35.45 1.64 4.66
N ALA A 712 36.75 1.84 4.79
CA ALA A 712 37.39 3.04 4.29
C ALA A 712 37.31 3.13 2.75
N GLU A 713 37.45 2.01 2.04
CA GLU A 713 37.28 1.93 0.58
C GLU A 713 35.82 2.19 0.19
N LEU A 714 34.86 1.63 0.93
CA LEU A 714 33.43 1.93 0.73
C LEU A 714 33.14 3.44 0.85
N PHE A 715 33.66 4.12 1.85
CA PHE A 715 33.50 5.57 1.98
C PHE A 715 34.18 6.34 0.84
N ASN A 716 35.31 5.87 0.32
CA ASN A 716 35.96 6.51 -0.83
C ASN A 716 35.11 6.38 -2.11
N GLU A 717 34.44 5.24 -2.29
CA GLU A 717 33.49 5.06 -3.37
C GLU A 717 32.25 5.97 -3.17
N LEU A 718 31.64 5.94 -1.98
CA LEU A 718 30.48 6.77 -1.65
C LEU A 718 30.74 8.27 -1.82
N THR A 719 31.98 8.72 -1.64
CA THR A 719 32.38 10.14 -1.79
C THR A 719 32.86 10.49 -3.21
N GLY A 720 32.75 9.55 -4.16
CA GLY A 720 33.19 9.78 -5.54
C GLY A 720 34.71 9.83 -5.75
N ALA A 721 35.50 9.45 -4.73
CA ALA A 721 36.96 9.38 -4.83
C ALA A 721 37.47 8.19 -5.66
N SER A 722 36.60 7.20 -5.91
CA SER A 722 36.85 6.07 -6.82
C SER A 722 35.55 5.64 -7.49
N GLU A 723 35.57 5.29 -8.77
CA GLU A 723 34.43 4.78 -9.54
C GLU A 723 34.10 3.31 -9.20
N ALA A 724 35.06 2.59 -8.69
CA ALA A 724 34.92 1.21 -8.21
C ALA A 724 35.98 0.92 -7.14
N PRO A 725 35.72 -0.02 -6.24
CA PRO A 725 36.75 -0.40 -5.27
C PRO A 725 38.01 -0.88 -5.99
N ARG A 726 39.15 -0.26 -5.67
CA ARG A 726 40.45 -0.58 -6.27
C ARG A 726 40.89 -2.02 -6.00
N HIS A 727 40.33 -2.61 -4.95
CA HIS A 727 40.53 -4.00 -4.55
C HIS A 727 39.20 -4.64 -4.16
N PRO A 728 38.96 -5.90 -4.53
CA PRO A 728 37.79 -6.59 -4.04
C PRO A 728 37.80 -6.63 -2.50
N SER A 729 36.67 -6.31 -1.86
CA SER A 729 36.51 -6.41 -0.42
C SER A 729 37.02 -7.75 0.10
N ARG A 730 37.84 -7.71 1.14
CA ARG A 730 38.49 -8.90 1.72
C ARG A 730 37.56 -9.62 2.70
N ARG A 731 36.76 -8.88 3.43
CA ARG A 731 35.90 -9.34 4.49
C ARG A 731 34.43 -9.04 4.28
N LEU A 732 34.10 -7.81 3.88
CA LEU A 732 32.72 -7.37 3.73
C LEU A 732 32.12 -7.89 2.42
N LEU A 733 30.81 -8.21 2.45
CA LEU A 733 30.01 -8.45 1.26
C LEU A 733 29.23 -7.17 0.96
N ILE A 734 29.50 -6.54 -0.19
CA ILE A 734 28.94 -5.22 -0.56
C ILE A 734 28.08 -5.35 -1.82
N ALA A 735 26.84 -4.83 -1.75
CA ALA A 735 25.97 -4.65 -2.89
C ALA A 735 26.16 -3.22 -3.45
N PRO A 736 25.98 -3.02 -4.79
CA PRO A 736 25.56 -4.00 -5.79
C PRO A 736 26.69 -4.85 -6.36
N HIS A 737 27.95 -4.67 -5.94
CA HIS A 737 29.13 -5.22 -6.59
C HIS A 737 29.18 -6.76 -6.53
N HIS A 738 29.33 -7.33 -5.34
CA HIS A 738 29.65 -8.74 -5.22
C HIS A 738 28.81 -9.50 -4.17
N LEU A 739 27.89 -8.80 -3.46
CA LEU A 739 27.08 -9.46 -2.42
C LEU A 739 26.22 -10.58 -3.03
N LEU A 740 25.48 -10.32 -4.11
CA LEU A 740 24.65 -11.34 -4.75
C LEU A 740 25.45 -12.55 -5.25
N PRO A 741 26.54 -12.40 -6.05
CA PRO A 741 27.34 -13.54 -6.47
C PRO A 741 27.88 -14.37 -5.29
N ARG A 742 28.35 -13.70 -4.24
CA ARG A 742 28.91 -14.38 -3.06
C ARG A 742 27.83 -15.14 -2.27
N MET A 743 26.60 -14.58 -2.17
CA MET A 743 25.47 -15.30 -1.55
C MET A 743 25.12 -16.56 -2.34
N LEU A 744 25.05 -16.47 -3.66
CA LEU A 744 24.81 -17.62 -4.53
C LEU A 744 25.91 -18.68 -4.39
N GLU A 745 27.20 -18.27 -4.39
CA GLU A 745 28.33 -19.17 -4.16
C GLU A 745 28.23 -19.89 -2.79
N MET A 746 27.80 -19.21 -1.72
CA MET A 746 27.64 -19.83 -0.41
C MET A 746 26.49 -20.84 -0.40
N ILE A 747 25.35 -20.53 -1.05
CA ILE A 747 24.22 -21.47 -1.19
C ILE A 747 24.66 -22.70 -2.00
N ASP A 748 25.32 -22.52 -3.16
CA ASP A 748 25.79 -23.62 -4.00
C ASP A 748 26.86 -24.46 -3.28
N ARG A 749 27.67 -23.88 -2.41
CA ARG A 749 28.63 -24.57 -1.55
C ARG A 749 27.95 -25.48 -0.53
N GLU A 750 26.87 -25.02 0.12
CA GLU A 750 26.04 -25.87 0.99
C GLU A 750 25.46 -27.05 0.22
N ALA A 751 24.92 -26.80 -0.98
CA ALA A 751 24.43 -27.85 -1.86
C ALA A 751 25.53 -28.90 -2.19
N ALA A 752 26.76 -28.44 -2.48
CA ALA A 752 27.88 -29.32 -2.72
C ALA A 752 28.30 -30.11 -1.47
N HIS A 753 28.23 -29.51 -0.27
CA HIS A 753 28.45 -30.22 0.98
C HIS A 753 27.40 -31.31 1.22
N ALA A 754 26.12 -31.00 1.01
CA ALA A 754 25.02 -31.94 1.16
C ALA A 754 25.19 -33.15 0.22
N ARG A 755 25.46 -32.92 -1.07
CA ARG A 755 25.71 -34.00 -2.05
C ARG A 755 26.92 -34.88 -1.65
N ALA A 756 27.89 -34.29 -0.96
CA ALA A 756 29.07 -35.01 -0.47
C ALA A 756 28.85 -35.66 0.91
N GLY A 757 27.67 -35.68 1.49
CA GLY A 757 27.35 -36.24 2.80
C GLY A 757 27.96 -35.47 3.95
N ARG A 758 28.42 -34.23 3.75
CA ARG A 758 28.95 -33.36 4.80
C ARG A 758 27.85 -32.51 5.43
N PRO A 759 28.02 -32.02 6.68
CA PRO A 759 27.07 -31.11 7.29
C PRO A 759 26.76 -29.92 6.38
N ALA A 760 25.45 -29.69 6.09
CA ALA A 760 24.99 -28.64 5.23
C ALA A 760 23.66 -28.07 5.75
N ARG A 761 23.65 -26.80 6.09
CA ARG A 761 22.46 -26.10 6.59
C ARG A 761 22.55 -24.60 6.33
N ILE A 762 21.43 -24.00 5.99
CA ILE A 762 21.28 -22.55 5.88
C ILE A 762 20.25 -22.10 6.92
N THR A 763 20.63 -21.13 7.77
CA THR A 763 19.69 -20.46 8.66
C THR A 763 19.79 -18.95 8.44
N ALA A 764 18.68 -18.30 8.10
CA ALA A 764 18.69 -16.87 7.85
C ALA A 764 17.52 -16.16 8.56
N LYS A 765 17.82 -15.02 9.19
CA LYS A 765 16.81 -14.07 9.67
C LYS A 765 16.88 -12.82 8.83
N LEU A 766 15.78 -12.40 8.26
CA LEU A 766 15.67 -11.29 7.29
C LEU A 766 14.27 -10.67 7.29
N ASN A 767 14.14 -9.48 6.68
CA ASN A 767 12.83 -8.82 6.60
C ASN A 767 12.07 -9.14 5.31
N GLY A 768 12.79 -9.56 4.26
CA GLY A 768 12.15 -9.93 3.01
C GLY A 768 13.03 -10.74 2.08
N LEU A 769 12.42 -11.73 1.46
CA LEU A 769 12.99 -12.60 0.44
C LEU A 769 12.13 -12.54 -0.81
N SER A 770 12.65 -11.97 -1.91
CA SER A 770 11.92 -11.88 -3.18
C SER A 770 12.83 -11.81 -4.41
N ASP A 771 14.13 -12.02 -4.23
CA ASP A 771 15.05 -12.11 -5.38
C ASP A 771 14.91 -13.49 -6.03
N PRO A 772 14.55 -13.58 -7.34
CA PRO A 772 14.27 -14.84 -7.98
C PRO A 772 15.50 -15.74 -8.10
N ASP A 773 16.70 -15.17 -8.26
CA ASP A 773 17.93 -15.98 -8.37
C ASP A 773 18.26 -16.64 -7.02
N ILE A 774 18.09 -15.90 -5.92
CA ILE A 774 18.27 -16.44 -4.56
C ILE A 774 17.21 -17.50 -4.27
N VAL A 775 15.92 -17.26 -4.58
CA VAL A 775 14.84 -18.24 -4.31
C VAL A 775 15.11 -19.52 -5.08
N ARG A 776 15.47 -19.45 -6.37
CA ARG A 776 15.82 -20.63 -7.16
C ARG A 776 17.07 -21.35 -6.66
N ALA A 777 18.07 -20.62 -6.17
CA ALA A 777 19.25 -21.24 -5.57
C ALA A 777 18.90 -22.00 -4.29
N LEU A 778 18.02 -21.44 -3.43
CA LEU A 778 17.53 -22.13 -2.23
C LEU A 778 16.70 -23.38 -2.59
N TYR A 779 15.89 -23.34 -3.64
CA TYR A 779 15.17 -24.52 -4.13
C TYR A 779 16.14 -25.62 -4.58
N ARG A 780 17.15 -25.28 -5.40
CA ARG A 780 18.19 -26.24 -5.79
C ARG A 780 18.91 -26.83 -4.58
N ALA A 781 19.30 -25.99 -3.62
CA ALA A 781 19.96 -26.44 -2.41
C ALA A 781 19.07 -27.39 -1.58
N SER A 782 17.76 -27.11 -1.47
CA SER A 782 16.80 -28.01 -0.82
C SER A 782 16.70 -29.37 -1.51
N THR A 783 16.64 -29.39 -2.85
CA THR A 783 16.60 -30.64 -3.62
C THR A 783 17.90 -31.43 -3.50
N ASP A 784 19.04 -30.75 -3.33
CA ASP A 784 20.35 -31.37 -3.07
C ASP A 784 20.55 -31.85 -1.61
N GLY A 785 19.59 -31.63 -0.73
CA GLY A 785 19.57 -32.15 0.63
C GLY A 785 19.92 -31.17 1.73
N VAL A 786 20.04 -29.87 1.43
CA VAL A 786 20.32 -28.83 2.43
C VAL A 786 19.08 -28.55 3.27
N GLU A 787 19.21 -28.58 4.61
CA GLU A 787 18.16 -28.09 5.54
C GLU A 787 18.20 -26.56 5.63
N ILE A 788 17.04 -25.91 5.38
CA ILE A 788 16.95 -24.46 5.28
C ILE A 788 15.86 -23.92 6.20
N ASP A 789 16.27 -23.09 7.18
CA ASP A 789 15.38 -22.38 8.10
C ASP A 789 15.44 -20.87 7.85
N LEU A 790 14.31 -20.29 7.48
CA LEU A 790 14.18 -18.86 7.21
C LEU A 790 13.26 -18.20 8.24
N VAL A 791 13.76 -17.23 8.98
CA VAL A 791 12.94 -16.33 9.81
C VAL A 791 12.68 -15.07 8.99
N CYS A 792 11.57 -15.04 8.25
CA CYS A 792 11.21 -13.95 7.35
C CYS A 792 10.01 -13.17 7.88
N ARG A 793 10.25 -11.94 8.38
CA ARG A 793 9.21 -11.13 8.99
C ARG A 793 8.07 -10.76 8.02
N GLY A 794 8.42 -10.25 6.85
CA GLY A 794 7.48 -9.62 5.91
C GLY A 794 7.33 -10.40 4.61
N ILE A 795 7.70 -9.76 3.49
CA ILE A 795 7.55 -10.32 2.16
C ILE A 795 8.43 -11.57 1.98
N CYS A 796 7.78 -12.67 1.64
CA CYS A 796 8.46 -13.91 1.23
C CYS A 796 7.79 -14.45 -0.03
N THR A 797 8.52 -14.48 -1.14
CA THR A 797 8.02 -15.04 -2.40
C THR A 797 8.38 -16.52 -2.57
N LEU A 798 9.20 -17.07 -1.66
CA LEU A 798 9.55 -18.48 -1.63
C LEU A 798 8.36 -19.31 -1.10
N ARG A 799 8.08 -20.42 -1.76
CA ARG A 799 7.04 -21.39 -1.37
C ARG A 799 7.69 -22.59 -0.66
N PRO A 800 7.53 -22.76 0.65
CA PRO A 800 8.13 -23.85 1.39
C PRO A 800 7.35 -25.16 1.30
N GLY A 801 7.97 -26.30 1.61
CA GLY A 801 7.32 -27.59 1.82
C GLY A 801 6.70 -28.21 0.56
N VAL A 802 7.09 -27.78 -0.65
CA VAL A 802 6.62 -28.35 -1.91
C VAL A 802 7.46 -29.55 -2.28
N LEU A 803 6.79 -30.69 -2.50
CA LEU A 803 7.42 -31.97 -2.85
C LEU A 803 8.27 -31.85 -4.12
N GLY A 804 9.52 -32.28 -4.07
CA GLY A 804 10.47 -32.22 -5.18
C GLY A 804 11.03 -30.84 -5.48
N LEU A 805 10.70 -29.83 -4.66
CA LEU A 805 11.19 -28.46 -4.84
C LEU A 805 11.78 -27.86 -3.56
N SER A 806 10.99 -27.82 -2.48
CA SER A 806 11.33 -27.09 -1.26
C SER A 806 10.96 -27.84 0.02
N GLU A 807 11.00 -29.16 -0.02
CA GLU A 807 10.62 -30.04 1.10
C GLU A 807 11.40 -29.77 2.37
N ARG A 808 12.68 -29.33 2.23
CA ARG A 808 13.60 -29.06 3.33
C ARG A 808 13.67 -27.59 3.71
N ILE A 809 12.75 -26.78 3.20
CA ILE A 809 12.67 -25.37 3.52
C ILE A 809 11.51 -25.12 4.48
N ARG A 810 11.82 -24.48 5.59
CA ARG A 810 10.85 -23.99 6.55
C ARG A 810 10.95 -22.46 6.63
N VAL A 811 9.82 -21.78 6.65
CA VAL A 811 9.75 -20.32 6.77
C VAL A 811 8.87 -19.94 7.95
N VAL A 812 9.43 -19.17 8.88
CA VAL A 812 8.76 -18.68 10.08
C VAL A 812 8.69 -17.17 10.04
N SER A 813 7.53 -16.59 10.36
CA SER A 813 7.36 -15.14 10.54
C SER A 813 7.06 -14.82 12.01
N ILE A 814 7.72 -13.80 12.54
CA ILE A 814 7.55 -13.36 13.92
C ILE A 814 7.05 -11.91 13.91
N VAL A 815 5.96 -11.68 14.60
CA VAL A 815 5.40 -10.37 14.92
C VAL A 815 5.20 -10.28 16.43
N GLY A 816 5.42 -9.11 16.99
CA GLY A 816 5.32 -8.94 18.45
C GLY A 816 5.52 -7.49 18.88
N ARG A 817 5.86 -7.30 20.14
CA ARG A 817 6.10 -5.99 20.74
C ARG A 817 7.11 -5.16 19.96
N PHE A 818 8.21 -5.79 19.51
CA PHE A 818 9.28 -5.17 18.76
C PHE A 818 9.17 -5.56 17.28
N LEU A 819 9.56 -4.64 16.39
CA LEU A 819 9.67 -4.94 14.98
C LEU A 819 10.95 -5.76 14.74
N GLU A 820 10.81 -6.99 14.26
CA GLU A 820 11.95 -7.82 13.85
C GLU A 820 12.64 -7.19 12.65
N HIS A 821 13.86 -6.68 12.84
CA HIS A 821 14.53 -5.88 11.81
C HIS A 821 15.97 -6.35 11.52
N SER A 822 16.62 -7.06 12.42
CA SER A 822 17.99 -7.56 12.20
C SER A 822 18.06 -8.56 11.02
N ARG A 823 19.21 -8.60 10.35
CA ARG A 823 19.55 -9.60 9.33
C ARG A 823 20.75 -10.37 9.79
N VAL A 824 20.58 -11.70 9.80
CA VAL A 824 21.61 -12.66 10.17
C VAL A 824 21.59 -13.81 9.17
N TYR A 825 22.75 -14.16 8.64
CA TYR A 825 22.91 -15.28 7.72
C TYR A 825 23.93 -16.27 8.28
N ARG A 826 23.57 -17.54 8.35
CA ARG A 826 24.41 -18.64 8.81
C ARG A 826 24.45 -19.73 7.77
N PHE A 827 25.65 -20.14 7.39
CA PHE A 827 25.94 -21.26 6.50
C PHE A 827 26.79 -22.27 7.26
N GLU A 828 26.43 -23.57 7.22
CA GLU A 828 27.09 -24.65 7.94
C GLU A 828 28.51 -24.94 7.42
N ASN A 829 28.70 -24.72 6.10
CA ASN A 829 30.02 -24.76 5.46
C ASN A 829 30.83 -26.04 5.78
N GLY A 830 30.16 -27.21 5.79
CA GLY A 830 30.79 -28.50 5.99
C GLY A 830 31.31 -28.72 7.42
N GLY A 831 30.82 -27.99 8.42
CA GLY A 831 31.21 -28.07 9.82
C GLY A 831 32.08 -26.92 10.32
N ASP A 832 32.40 -25.92 9.48
CA ASP A 832 33.01 -24.65 9.91
C ASP A 832 32.04 -23.48 9.62
N PRO A 833 31.02 -23.25 10.45
CA PRO A 833 29.92 -22.37 10.14
C PRO A 833 30.37 -20.91 9.96
N ARG A 834 29.77 -20.26 8.97
CA ARG A 834 30.01 -18.85 8.62
C ARG A 834 28.79 -18.01 8.98
N TYR A 835 29.03 -16.85 9.60
CA TYR A 835 27.99 -15.94 10.06
C TYR A 835 28.19 -14.55 9.47
N TYR A 836 27.11 -13.93 9.07
CA TYR A 836 27.11 -12.55 8.57
C TYR A 836 25.95 -11.78 9.17
N ILE A 837 26.16 -10.51 9.51
CA ILE A 837 25.13 -9.55 9.89
C ILE A 837 25.26 -8.28 9.04
N GLY A 838 24.17 -7.55 8.83
CA GLY A 838 24.24 -6.26 8.15
C GLY A 838 22.91 -5.74 7.66
N SER A 839 22.94 -4.89 6.66
CA SER A 839 21.77 -4.12 6.22
C SER A 839 20.93 -4.80 5.12
N ALA A 840 21.48 -5.79 4.42
CA ALA A 840 20.90 -6.36 3.22
C ALA A 840 19.79 -7.37 3.49
N ASP A 841 18.62 -7.18 2.88
CA ASP A 841 17.62 -8.22 2.64
C ASP A 841 17.87 -8.91 1.29
N LEU A 842 17.29 -10.09 1.08
CA LEU A 842 17.42 -10.84 -0.19
C LEU A 842 16.32 -10.45 -1.18
N ARG A 843 16.32 -9.17 -1.58
CA ARG A 843 15.37 -8.59 -2.52
C ARG A 843 16.11 -7.93 -3.69
N PRO A 844 15.52 -7.88 -4.92
CA PRO A 844 16.18 -7.30 -6.09
C PRO A 844 16.73 -5.88 -5.84
N ARG A 845 15.94 -5.02 -5.19
CA ARG A 845 16.35 -3.65 -4.87
C ARG A 845 17.56 -3.58 -3.92
N ASN A 846 17.64 -4.47 -2.92
CA ASN A 846 18.75 -4.52 -1.97
C ASN A 846 20.03 -5.05 -2.62
N LEU A 847 19.91 -6.06 -3.48
CA LEU A 847 21.05 -6.73 -4.08
C LEU A 847 21.59 -6.04 -5.32
N ARG A 848 20.78 -5.24 -6.04
CA ARG A 848 21.13 -4.66 -7.35
C ARG A 848 21.05 -3.14 -7.45
N ARG A 849 20.25 -2.46 -6.59
CA ARG A 849 19.96 -1.02 -6.71
C ARG A 849 20.23 -0.22 -5.43
N ARG A 850 20.91 -0.85 -4.46
CA ARG A 850 21.30 -0.20 -3.20
C ARG A 850 22.72 -0.52 -2.83
N VAL A 851 23.32 0.40 -2.09
CA VAL A 851 24.54 0.12 -1.36
C VAL A 851 24.11 -0.54 -0.03
N GLU A 852 24.49 -1.80 0.12
CA GLU A 852 24.26 -2.63 1.30
C GLU A 852 25.56 -3.30 1.69
N LEU A 853 25.68 -3.71 2.96
CA LEU A 853 26.82 -4.51 3.39
C LEU A 853 26.41 -5.63 4.35
N LEU A 854 27.18 -6.71 4.32
CA LEU A 854 27.20 -7.77 5.33
C LEU A 854 28.61 -7.95 5.86
N ALA A 855 28.75 -7.94 7.18
CA ALA A 855 30.02 -8.17 7.89
C ALA A 855 30.07 -9.60 8.43
N PRO A 856 31.21 -10.30 8.30
CA PRO A 856 31.38 -11.61 8.91
C PRO A 856 31.57 -11.50 10.43
N ILE A 857 30.97 -12.42 11.16
CA ILE A 857 31.20 -12.58 12.59
C ILE A 857 32.18 -13.75 12.81
N THR A 858 33.38 -13.43 13.28
CA THR A 858 34.47 -14.39 13.39
C THR A 858 34.69 -14.91 14.82
N GLU A 859 34.43 -14.08 15.82
CA GLU A 859 34.63 -14.41 17.21
C GLU A 859 33.73 -15.56 17.68
N PRO A 860 34.26 -16.65 18.26
CA PRO A 860 33.48 -17.82 18.66
C PRO A 860 32.38 -17.52 19.67
N GLN A 861 32.59 -16.55 20.56
CA GLN A 861 31.59 -16.12 21.54
C GLN A 861 30.39 -15.44 20.87
N HIS A 862 30.63 -14.62 19.85
CA HIS A 862 29.57 -13.93 19.11
C HIS A 862 28.83 -14.87 18.18
N ARG A 863 29.49 -15.87 17.59
CA ARG A 863 28.83 -16.93 16.82
C ARG A 863 27.84 -17.70 17.66
N ARG A 864 28.20 -18.04 18.92
CA ARG A 864 27.29 -18.71 19.87
C ARG A 864 26.05 -17.87 20.19
N VAL A 865 26.25 -16.55 20.44
CA VAL A 865 25.13 -15.64 20.65
C VAL A 865 24.17 -15.60 19.43
N LEU A 866 24.71 -15.62 18.20
CA LEU A 866 23.90 -15.66 17.00
C LEU A 866 23.18 -17.00 16.80
N ASP A 867 23.80 -18.13 17.17
CA ASP A 867 23.17 -19.46 17.18
C ASP A 867 21.97 -19.48 18.15
N ASP A 868 22.15 -18.95 19.36
CA ASP A 868 21.11 -18.88 20.39
C ASP A 868 19.96 -18.01 19.90
N ILE A 869 20.23 -16.84 19.31
CA ILE A 869 19.24 -15.93 18.73
C ILE A 869 18.47 -16.64 17.60
N LEU A 870 19.18 -17.22 16.62
CA LEU A 870 18.56 -17.89 15.49
C LEU A 870 17.71 -19.08 15.93
N SER A 871 18.24 -19.91 16.86
CA SER A 871 17.49 -21.05 17.43
C SER A 871 16.20 -20.60 18.12
N LEU A 872 16.30 -19.53 18.92
CA LEU A 872 15.15 -18.97 19.62
C LEU A 872 14.06 -18.50 18.64
N TYR A 873 14.42 -17.81 17.57
CA TYR A 873 13.47 -17.31 16.57
C TYR A 873 12.89 -18.43 15.69
N VAL A 874 13.70 -19.38 15.25
CA VAL A 874 13.23 -20.53 14.46
C VAL A 874 12.22 -21.38 15.23
N ASN A 875 12.37 -21.47 16.57
CA ASN A 875 11.51 -22.25 17.45
C ASN A 875 10.53 -21.39 18.27
N ASP A 876 10.31 -20.13 17.89
CA ASP A 876 9.39 -19.23 18.59
C ASP A 876 7.99 -19.83 18.74
N ALA A 877 7.48 -19.81 19.99
CA ALA A 877 6.20 -20.41 20.35
C ALA A 877 4.98 -19.67 19.76
N SER A 878 5.15 -18.38 19.46
CA SER A 878 4.11 -17.50 18.89
C SER A 878 4.29 -17.23 17.40
N GLY A 879 5.29 -17.85 16.76
CA GLY A 879 5.61 -17.68 15.36
C GLY A 879 4.51 -18.15 14.42
N TRP A 880 4.60 -17.70 13.18
CA TRP A 880 3.70 -18.08 12.11
C TRP A 880 4.46 -18.87 11.06
N ASP A 881 4.07 -20.12 10.83
CA ASP A 881 4.66 -20.97 9.81
C ASP A 881 4.02 -20.70 8.45
N LEU A 882 4.81 -20.31 7.44
CA LEU A 882 4.36 -20.22 6.06
C LEU A 882 4.12 -21.63 5.51
N GLN A 883 2.92 -21.84 4.96
CA GLN A 883 2.50 -23.11 4.40
C GLN A 883 2.74 -23.16 2.88
N ARG A 884 2.74 -24.35 2.31
CA ARG A 884 2.92 -24.58 0.88
C ARG A 884 1.87 -23.91 -0.01
N ASP A 885 0.69 -23.60 0.52
CA ASP A 885 -0.39 -22.90 -0.16
C ASP A 885 -0.33 -21.36 0.00
N ALA A 886 0.81 -20.85 0.50
CA ALA A 886 1.06 -19.43 0.77
C ALA A 886 0.28 -18.84 1.95
N THR A 887 -0.39 -19.67 2.74
CA THR A 887 -1.05 -19.22 3.99
C THR A 887 -0.06 -19.24 5.16
N TYR A 888 -0.38 -18.51 6.22
CA TYR A 888 0.37 -18.51 7.46
C TYR A 888 -0.44 -19.15 8.59
N ALA A 889 0.11 -20.18 9.22
CA ALA A 889 -0.49 -20.83 10.38
C ALA A 889 0.21 -20.38 11.67
N ARG A 890 -0.55 -19.83 12.62
CA ARG A 890 -0.02 -19.46 13.94
C ARG A 890 0.29 -20.71 14.74
N ARG A 891 1.45 -20.76 15.38
CA ARG A 891 1.83 -21.83 16.30
C ARG A 891 1.01 -21.71 17.58
N SER A 892 0.64 -22.87 18.15
CA SER A 892 -0.05 -22.98 19.42
C SER A 892 0.78 -23.78 20.42
N SER A 893 2.07 -23.46 20.56
CA SER A 893 2.96 -24.16 21.47
C SER A 893 2.97 -23.53 22.87
N ALA A 894 3.20 -24.33 23.90
CA ALA A 894 3.20 -23.92 25.31
C ALA A 894 4.48 -23.14 25.75
N GLY A 895 5.28 -22.63 24.80
CA GLY A 895 6.52 -21.91 25.10
C GLY A 895 6.31 -20.38 25.24
N LEU A 896 7.35 -19.71 25.70
CA LEU A 896 7.40 -18.25 25.71
C LEU A 896 7.76 -17.71 24.30
N PRO A 897 7.17 -16.57 23.85
CA PRO A 897 7.63 -15.87 22.67
C PRO A 897 9.10 -15.48 22.76
N ALA A 898 9.84 -15.54 21.66
CA ALA A 898 11.26 -15.19 21.61
C ALA A 898 11.57 -13.81 22.20
N GLN A 899 10.74 -12.83 21.87
CA GLN A 899 10.89 -11.47 22.40
C GLN A 899 10.70 -11.40 23.93
N SER A 900 9.83 -12.23 24.48
CA SER A 900 9.64 -12.32 25.94
C SER A 900 10.86 -12.94 26.64
N VAL A 901 11.45 -13.95 26.03
CA VAL A 901 12.71 -14.56 26.54
C VAL A 901 13.83 -13.54 26.54
N LEU A 902 14.00 -12.79 25.44
CA LEU A 902 15.06 -11.79 25.28
C LEU A 902 14.91 -10.58 26.21
N THR A 903 13.68 -10.25 26.64
CA THR A 903 13.43 -9.16 27.60
C THR A 903 13.63 -9.56 29.06
N THR A 904 13.76 -10.84 29.35
CA THR A 904 13.98 -11.33 30.72
C THR A 904 15.47 -11.28 31.07
N PRO A 905 15.88 -10.60 32.16
CA PRO A 905 17.27 -10.60 32.61
C PRO A 905 17.80 -12.02 32.82
N PRO A 906 19.07 -12.32 32.47
CA PRO A 906 19.63 -13.67 32.51
C PRO A 906 19.61 -14.32 33.91
N GLU A 907 19.57 -13.54 34.98
CA GLU A 907 19.49 -14.05 36.36
C GLU A 907 18.14 -14.66 36.75
N ARG A 908 17.08 -14.41 35.95
CA ARG A 908 15.72 -14.93 36.19
C ARG A 908 15.33 -16.11 35.31
N VAL A 909 16.16 -16.50 34.37
CA VAL A 909 15.96 -17.71 33.58
C VAL A 909 16.55 -18.89 34.31
N THR A 910 15.92 -19.34 35.38
CA THR A 910 16.11 -20.70 35.84
C THR A 910 15.58 -21.64 34.77
N VAL A 911 16.46 -22.15 33.94
CA VAL A 911 16.19 -23.26 33.04
C VAL A 911 15.56 -24.38 33.88
N ALA A 912 14.29 -24.58 33.84
CA ALA A 912 13.67 -25.82 34.22
C ALA A 912 14.24 -26.87 33.25
N SER A 913 15.34 -27.46 33.65
CA SER A 913 15.92 -28.64 33.04
C SER A 913 14.88 -29.77 33.08
N ARG A 914 14.29 -30.10 31.94
CA ARG A 914 13.93 -31.46 31.54
C ARG A 914 13.55 -31.51 30.06
#